data_dc69bc7ae8fe322b5f28930d8b4a90a4
#
_entry.id   dc69bc7ae8fe322b5f28930d8b4a90a4
#
_cell.length_a   1.000
_cell.length_b   1.000
_cell.length_c   1.000
_cell.angle_alpha   90.00
_cell.angle_beta   90.00
_cell.angle_gamma   90.00
#
_symmetry.space_group_name_H-M   'P 1'
#
loop_
_entity.id
_entity.type
_entity.pdbx_description
1 polymer ?
#
loop_
_entity_poly.entity_id
_entity_poly.type
_entity_poly.pdbx_seq_one_letter_code
_entity_poly.pdbx_strand_id
1 'polypeptide(L)'
;MYAKVMVDVAHSNVDRLFTYEVPNDLAVTAGQRVLIPFGGNNRSIEGFVLELSENAPENIGTIKRIVRAMEPYPALTAEQIELAKWISKSYHCLLVEALRLMIPAQLRGGRVKEKTERIVRINADIDPHQALDSLKNSSGVSRAPKQSEVLELLCRMNTAVSVADINAFIPNATAAVNALIKKGILTDDDYIVYRDPFASVNIAPSKPLELTADQRSALEAINKSIDGRAGTSLLFGVTGSGKTEVYMQAISHALSLGGQAIVLVPEISLTPQAMQRFRSRFGERVAVLHSRLSYGERYDEWRRIRLGMVDVVIGARSAVFAPLERVKLIVIDEEHEQSYHSDHTPRYGAAEVAQKRAELSGAAVVLGSATPSVGTFRRALSGRYSLIELPNRVNNAPLPKVKIVDMRAEFLKGNSSVFSEALHGELKRCFDAGEQAILFMNRRGYSTFVSCRGCGYTLKCPDCDVSMTYHKYENVMKCHYCGRTARIPAKCPQCGKPYLKYFGVGTQQVEEQLKEQFTGVTALRMDYDTTQGKDAHYKILDRFMRGEAQALIGTQMIAKGLDIPNVTTVGVIAADTMLHVPDYRSAERTFQLLTQVAGRAGRGEREGSVIVQSYTPEHAVIELAANQDYRGFYDYEIASRRAGLFPPFSLFIRIVFTGENEAAIDNMNERFAAEMKQRIYTALDAQGASRQELLFMVASPAPMKKRQGLFRYETLMKLVRTKHTAAVIDAIYALCNERRRSEMGNVEINPADMF
;
A
#
# COMPACT_ATOMS: atom_id res chain seq x y z
N MET A 1 22.84 -35.71 -0.80
CA MET A 1 22.50 -34.36 -1.30
C MET A 1 22.61 -33.33 -0.19
N TYR A 2 23.04 -32.12 -0.49
CA TYR A 2 23.24 -31.05 0.49
C TYR A 2 22.41 -29.83 0.11
N ALA A 3 21.89 -29.11 1.10
CA ALA A 3 21.09 -27.90 0.91
C ALA A 3 21.80 -26.71 1.55
N LYS A 4 21.91 -25.59 0.81
CA LYS A 4 22.30 -24.29 1.36
C LYS A 4 21.06 -23.58 1.88
N VAL A 5 20.99 -23.38 3.16
CA VAL A 5 19.81 -22.88 3.88
C VAL A 5 20.09 -21.52 4.50
N MET A 6 19.20 -20.55 4.24
CA MET A 6 19.10 -19.29 4.98
C MET A 6 18.26 -19.53 6.23
N VAL A 7 18.84 -19.33 7.41
CA VAL A 7 18.12 -19.49 8.70
C VAL A 7 17.15 -18.35 8.94
N ASP A 8 15.94 -18.62 9.43
CA ASP A 8 14.94 -17.60 9.74
C ASP A 8 15.26 -16.84 11.06
N VAL A 9 16.47 -16.28 11.14
CA VAL A 9 16.95 -15.46 12.26
C VAL A 9 17.45 -14.13 11.73
N ALA A 10 16.78 -13.03 12.08
CA ALA A 10 17.17 -11.68 11.66
C ALA A 10 18.32 -11.15 12.53
N HIS A 11 19.54 -11.59 12.25
CA HIS A 11 20.74 -11.13 12.93
C HIS A 11 21.94 -11.15 11.96
N SER A 12 22.73 -10.09 11.93
CA SER A 12 23.83 -9.92 10.98
C SER A 12 24.90 -11.03 11.01
N ASN A 13 25.19 -11.58 12.19
CA ASN A 13 26.20 -12.64 12.34
C ASN A 13 25.78 -13.96 11.68
N VAL A 14 24.50 -14.14 11.39
CA VAL A 14 23.94 -15.36 10.78
C VAL A 14 23.34 -15.10 9.39
N ASP A 15 23.52 -13.93 8.83
CA ASP A 15 23.08 -13.57 7.47
C ASP A 15 24.00 -14.16 6.42
N ARG A 16 24.07 -15.48 6.42
CA ARG A 16 24.84 -16.31 5.46
C ARG A 16 24.15 -17.65 5.28
N LEU A 17 24.48 -18.33 4.20
CA LEU A 17 23.96 -19.66 3.93
C LEU A 17 24.72 -20.71 4.77
N PHE A 18 23.96 -21.59 5.39
CA PHE A 18 24.46 -22.73 6.13
C PHE A 18 24.18 -24.01 5.36
N THR A 19 25.13 -24.94 5.34
CA THR A 19 24.98 -26.22 4.66
C THR A 19 24.40 -27.27 5.58
N TYR A 20 23.36 -27.96 5.09
CA TYR A 20 22.71 -29.10 5.77
C TYR A 20 22.68 -30.32 4.86
N GLU A 21 22.80 -31.51 5.43
CA GLU A 21 22.53 -32.75 4.73
C GLU A 21 21.05 -32.97 4.57
N VAL A 22 20.62 -33.34 3.36
CA VAL A 22 19.22 -33.71 3.06
C VAL A 22 19.11 -35.24 3.26
N PRO A 23 18.25 -35.72 4.20
CA PRO A 23 17.98 -37.16 4.37
C PRO A 23 17.46 -37.79 3.06
N ASN A 24 17.82 -39.07 2.83
CA ASN A 24 17.44 -39.75 1.57
C ASN A 24 15.93 -39.98 1.43
N ASP A 25 15.21 -39.99 2.53
CA ASP A 25 13.75 -40.15 2.62
C ASP A 25 13.01 -38.82 2.51
N LEU A 26 13.73 -37.70 2.41
CA LEU A 26 13.14 -36.35 2.34
C LEU A 26 13.38 -35.71 0.96
N ALA A 27 12.30 -35.48 0.23
CA ALA A 27 12.35 -34.69 -1.02
C ALA A 27 12.39 -33.20 -0.68
N VAL A 28 13.50 -32.54 -1.00
CA VAL A 28 13.69 -31.09 -0.79
C VAL A 28 14.07 -30.43 -2.10
N THR A 29 13.48 -29.28 -2.37
CA THR A 29 13.77 -28.45 -3.56
C THR A 29 14.13 -27.02 -3.15
N ALA A 30 14.75 -26.27 -4.04
CA ALA A 30 15.02 -24.84 -3.83
C ALA A 30 13.69 -24.09 -3.65
N GLY A 31 13.65 -23.14 -2.73
CA GLY A 31 12.46 -22.40 -2.33
C GLY A 31 11.64 -23.06 -1.21
N GLN A 32 11.98 -24.26 -0.79
CA GLN A 32 11.26 -24.97 0.26
C GLN A 32 11.64 -24.47 1.64
N ARG A 33 10.66 -24.41 2.55
CA ARG A 33 10.88 -24.14 3.97
C ARG A 33 11.19 -25.46 4.68
N VAL A 34 12.16 -25.41 5.57
CA VAL A 34 12.62 -26.58 6.29
C VAL A 34 12.79 -26.28 7.77
N LEU A 35 12.59 -27.30 8.60
CA LEU A 35 12.96 -27.26 10.02
C LEU A 35 14.35 -27.82 10.17
N ILE A 36 15.25 -27.07 10.82
CA ILE A 36 16.66 -27.38 10.96
C ILE A 36 17.14 -27.20 12.40
N PRO A 37 18.10 -28.01 12.86
CA PRO A 37 18.79 -27.80 14.13
C PRO A 37 19.86 -26.70 13.99
N PHE A 38 19.79 -25.65 14.82
CA PHE A 38 20.69 -24.49 14.74
C PHE A 38 21.33 -24.16 16.08
N GLY A 39 22.57 -23.63 16.05
CA GLY A 39 23.35 -23.27 17.24
C GLY A 39 23.93 -24.45 17.97
N GLY A 40 24.64 -24.18 19.07
CA GLY A 40 25.29 -25.22 19.91
C GLY A 40 24.28 -26.17 20.57
N ASN A 41 23.12 -25.69 20.94
CA ASN A 41 22.07 -26.46 21.63
C ASN A 41 21.08 -27.15 20.66
N ASN A 42 21.36 -27.19 19.37
CA ASN A 42 20.50 -27.82 18.34
C ASN A 42 19.02 -27.38 18.40
N ARG A 43 18.75 -26.12 18.72
CA ARG A 43 17.40 -25.60 18.74
C ARG A 43 16.79 -25.72 17.33
N SER A 44 15.61 -26.31 17.23
CA SER A 44 14.88 -26.41 15.97
C SER A 44 14.37 -25.02 15.55
N ILE A 45 14.79 -24.57 14.39
CA ILE A 45 14.34 -23.30 13.77
C ILE A 45 13.98 -23.53 12.31
N GLU A 46 13.19 -22.60 11.76
CA GLU A 46 12.86 -22.62 10.35
C GLU A 46 14.00 -22.04 9.49
N GLY A 47 14.08 -22.47 8.25
CA GLY A 47 15.01 -21.95 7.26
C GLY A 47 14.48 -22.11 5.86
N PHE A 48 15.11 -21.41 4.91
CA PHE A 48 14.76 -21.41 3.49
C PHE A 48 15.87 -22.08 2.70
N VAL A 49 15.56 -23.12 1.95
CA VAL A 49 16.50 -23.75 1.02
C VAL A 49 16.64 -22.87 -0.20
N LEU A 50 17.84 -22.34 -0.45
CA LEU A 50 18.09 -21.48 -1.60
C LEU A 50 18.81 -22.20 -2.75
N GLU A 51 19.67 -23.17 -2.42
CA GLU A 51 20.45 -23.94 -3.37
C GLU A 51 20.59 -25.39 -2.93
N LEU A 52 20.74 -26.30 -3.87
CA LEU A 52 21.05 -27.72 -3.66
C LEU A 52 22.36 -28.08 -4.34
N SER A 53 23.12 -29.01 -3.75
CA SER A 53 24.37 -29.52 -4.28
C SER A 53 24.48 -31.01 -4.01
N GLU A 54 25.01 -31.75 -4.98
CA GLU A 54 25.28 -33.19 -4.80
C GLU A 54 26.58 -33.42 -3.99
N ASN A 55 27.52 -32.50 -4.10
CA ASN A 55 28.84 -32.63 -3.45
C ASN A 55 28.84 -32.02 -2.07
N ALA A 56 29.46 -32.68 -1.15
CA ALA A 56 29.77 -32.11 0.17
C ALA A 56 30.77 -30.96 -0.01
N PRO A 57 30.56 -29.82 0.71
CA PRO A 57 31.53 -28.74 0.66
C PRO A 57 32.86 -29.18 1.33
N GLU A 58 33.97 -28.81 0.69
CA GLU A 58 35.29 -29.00 1.22
C GLU A 58 35.50 -28.15 2.49
N ASN A 59 36.09 -28.72 3.55
CA ASN A 59 36.46 -28.04 4.82
C ASN A 59 35.29 -27.61 5.73
N ILE A 60 34.18 -28.30 5.75
CA ILE A 60 33.13 -28.10 6.77
C ILE A 60 33.21 -29.28 7.78
N GLY A 61 33.19 -28.95 9.08
CA GLY A 61 33.10 -29.94 10.17
C GLY A 61 31.80 -30.74 10.13
N THR A 62 31.24 -31.15 11.24
CA THR A 62 30.01 -31.94 11.31
C THR A 62 28.84 -31.22 10.63
N ILE A 63 28.33 -31.74 9.52
CA ILE A 63 27.15 -31.23 8.81
C ILE A 63 25.91 -31.80 9.51
N LYS A 64 24.98 -30.90 9.90
CA LYS A 64 23.71 -31.27 10.52
C LYS A 64 22.68 -31.64 9.44
N ARG A 65 21.67 -32.44 9.80
CA ARG A 65 20.61 -32.87 8.89
C ARG A 65 19.36 -32.00 8.99
N ILE A 66 18.67 -31.84 7.89
CA ILE A 66 17.31 -31.28 7.87
C ILE A 66 16.39 -32.23 8.63
N VAL A 67 15.51 -31.68 9.50
CA VAL A 67 14.57 -32.47 10.30
C VAL A 67 13.35 -32.84 9.44
N ARG A 68 12.76 -31.87 8.76
CA ARG A 68 11.60 -32.07 7.85
C ARG A 68 11.38 -30.86 6.97
N ALA A 69 10.64 -31.05 5.87
CA ALA A 69 10.03 -29.97 5.13
C ALA A 69 8.80 -29.41 5.87
N MET A 70 8.52 -28.13 5.73
CA MET A 70 7.36 -27.49 6.36
C MET A 70 6.10 -27.68 5.52
N GLU A 71 6.22 -27.59 4.20
CA GLU A 71 5.17 -27.81 3.20
C GLU A 71 5.64 -28.85 2.17
N PRO A 72 4.71 -29.57 1.51
CA PRO A 72 5.04 -30.54 0.47
C PRO A 72 5.46 -29.91 -0.87
N TYR A 73 5.46 -28.58 -0.97
CA TYR A 73 5.82 -27.79 -2.15
C TYR A 73 6.75 -26.65 -1.77
N PRO A 74 7.57 -26.10 -2.69
CA PRO A 74 8.41 -24.95 -2.43
C PRO A 74 7.53 -23.71 -2.13
N ALA A 75 7.79 -23.05 -0.99
CA ALA A 75 7.08 -21.85 -0.58
C ALA A 75 7.49 -20.63 -1.44
N LEU A 76 8.71 -20.60 -1.95
CA LEU A 76 9.26 -19.54 -2.79
C LEU A 76 9.44 -20.04 -4.22
N THR A 77 9.17 -19.18 -5.20
CA THR A 77 9.53 -19.43 -6.59
C THR A 77 11.02 -19.07 -6.81
N ALA A 78 11.63 -19.58 -7.89
CA ALA A 78 12.99 -19.21 -8.26
C ALA A 78 13.14 -17.69 -8.50
N GLU A 79 12.14 -17.07 -9.14
CA GLU A 79 12.05 -15.63 -9.33
C GLU A 79 12.07 -14.87 -7.99
N GLN A 80 11.30 -15.33 -7.00
CA GLN A 80 11.24 -14.70 -5.68
C GLN A 80 12.57 -14.78 -4.92
N ILE A 81 13.33 -15.87 -5.06
CA ILE A 81 14.66 -15.99 -4.47
C ILE A 81 15.61 -14.93 -5.06
N GLU A 82 15.63 -14.78 -6.38
CA GLU A 82 16.46 -13.76 -7.05
C GLU A 82 15.99 -12.34 -6.70
N LEU A 83 14.67 -12.12 -6.60
CA LEU A 83 14.09 -10.86 -6.16
C LEU A 83 14.50 -10.53 -4.72
N ALA A 84 14.51 -11.51 -3.81
CA ALA A 84 14.95 -11.32 -2.43
C ALA A 84 16.44 -10.97 -2.34
N LYS A 85 17.31 -11.63 -3.14
CA LYS A 85 18.73 -11.28 -3.24
C LYS A 85 18.91 -9.84 -3.73
N TRP A 86 18.15 -9.43 -4.75
CA TRP A 86 18.18 -8.06 -5.24
C TRP A 86 17.68 -7.04 -4.20
N ILE A 87 16.59 -7.33 -3.48
CA ILE A 87 16.07 -6.47 -2.41
C ILE A 87 17.12 -6.32 -1.30
N SER A 88 17.72 -7.42 -0.85
CA SER A 88 18.76 -7.40 0.17
C SER A 88 19.91 -6.47 -0.23
N LYS A 89 20.37 -6.54 -1.49
CA LYS A 89 21.42 -5.69 -2.00
C LYS A 89 20.98 -4.24 -2.20
N SER A 90 19.81 -4.00 -2.80
CA SER A 90 19.36 -2.66 -3.19
C SER A 90 18.87 -1.81 -2.02
N TYR A 91 18.28 -2.44 -0.99
CA TYR A 91 17.78 -1.79 0.21
C TYR A 91 18.63 -2.09 1.46
N HIS A 92 19.79 -2.76 1.26
CA HIS A 92 20.79 -3.07 2.27
C HIS A 92 20.19 -3.63 3.58
N CYS A 93 19.30 -4.59 3.41
CA CYS A 93 18.71 -5.35 4.50
C CYS A 93 19.28 -6.78 4.55
N LEU A 94 19.01 -7.51 5.62
CA LEU A 94 19.37 -8.91 5.70
C LEU A 94 18.61 -9.72 4.64
N LEU A 95 19.28 -10.74 4.07
CA LEU A 95 18.61 -11.59 3.07
C LEU A 95 17.36 -12.26 3.65
N VAL A 96 17.43 -12.68 4.92
CA VAL A 96 16.25 -13.25 5.60
C VAL A 96 15.09 -12.25 5.73
N GLU A 97 15.37 -10.95 5.90
CA GLU A 97 14.32 -9.90 5.94
C GLU A 97 13.65 -9.76 4.57
N ALA A 98 14.43 -9.82 3.49
CA ALA A 98 13.89 -9.81 2.13
C ALA A 98 13.06 -11.08 1.83
N LEU A 99 13.53 -12.27 2.21
CA LEU A 99 12.80 -13.53 2.05
C LEU A 99 11.46 -13.52 2.82
N ARG A 100 11.45 -12.91 4.01
CA ARG A 100 10.24 -12.75 4.82
C ARG A 100 9.14 -11.92 4.15
N LEU A 101 9.46 -11.04 3.20
CA LEU A 101 8.47 -10.30 2.43
C LEU A 101 7.67 -11.19 1.48
N MET A 102 8.29 -12.29 1.00
CA MET A 102 7.71 -13.18 -0.02
C MET A 102 6.63 -14.11 0.54
N ILE A 103 6.58 -14.28 1.85
CA ILE A 103 5.64 -15.19 2.52
C ILE A 103 4.86 -14.48 3.62
N PRO A 104 3.58 -14.83 3.82
CA PRO A 104 2.80 -14.30 4.92
C PRO A 104 3.44 -14.62 6.28
N ALA A 105 3.45 -13.64 7.19
CA ALA A 105 4.00 -13.82 8.54
C ALA A 105 3.33 -14.98 9.31
N GLN A 106 2.12 -15.33 8.93
CA GLN A 106 1.30 -16.38 9.55
C GLN A 106 1.78 -17.79 9.22
N LEU A 107 2.46 -17.99 8.08
CA LEU A 107 3.10 -19.26 7.76
C LEU A 107 4.26 -19.56 8.73
N ARG A 108 4.93 -18.55 9.23
CA ARG A 108 6.08 -18.70 10.13
C ARG A 108 5.62 -19.09 11.53
N GLY A 109 6.26 -20.09 12.10
CA GLY A 109 5.93 -20.61 13.43
C GLY A 109 4.66 -21.45 13.49
N GLY A 110 4.10 -21.90 12.36
CA GLY A 110 2.93 -22.80 12.31
C GLY A 110 1.66 -22.24 12.95
N ARG A 111 1.49 -20.91 12.95
CA ARG A 111 0.38 -20.21 13.64
C ARG A 111 -1.00 -20.46 13.01
N VAL A 112 -1.04 -20.79 11.73
CA VAL A 112 -2.27 -21.08 11.00
C VAL A 112 -2.13 -22.44 10.35
N LYS A 113 -3.18 -23.26 10.49
CA LYS A 113 -3.30 -24.57 9.83
C LYS A 113 -4.34 -24.50 8.73
N GLU A 114 -4.25 -25.43 7.80
CA GLU A 114 -5.27 -25.68 6.81
C GLU A 114 -6.62 -25.90 7.51
N LYS A 115 -7.68 -25.31 6.96
CA LYS A 115 -9.03 -25.62 7.40
C LYS A 115 -9.43 -26.89 6.66
N THR A 116 -9.65 -27.97 7.39
CA THR A 116 -10.22 -29.19 6.84
C THR A 116 -11.69 -29.30 7.22
N GLU A 117 -12.49 -29.78 6.31
CA GLU A 117 -13.86 -30.22 6.55
C GLU A 117 -13.95 -31.70 6.26
N ARG A 118 -14.58 -32.41 7.17
CA ARG A 118 -14.82 -33.85 7.01
C ARG A 118 -15.92 -34.04 5.97
N ILE A 119 -15.57 -34.65 4.85
CA ILE A 119 -16.51 -35.05 3.82
C ILE A 119 -16.80 -36.54 3.91
N VAL A 120 -17.99 -36.93 3.55
CA VAL A 120 -18.39 -38.33 3.50
C VAL A 120 -18.98 -38.66 2.15
N ARG A 121 -18.72 -39.87 1.74
CA ARG A 121 -19.32 -40.46 0.50
C ARG A 121 -19.75 -41.89 0.76
N ILE A 122 -20.66 -42.35 -0.04
CA ILE A 122 -21.06 -43.79 -0.02
C ILE A 122 -19.84 -44.61 -0.44
N ASN A 123 -19.56 -45.70 0.30
CA ASN A 123 -18.47 -46.59 -0.03
C ASN A 123 -18.73 -47.22 -1.42
N ALA A 124 -17.75 -47.14 -2.32
CA ALA A 124 -17.87 -47.60 -3.70
C ALA A 124 -18.16 -49.11 -3.83
N ASP A 125 -17.79 -49.89 -2.81
CA ASP A 125 -17.99 -51.34 -2.78
C ASP A 125 -19.38 -51.73 -2.28
N ILE A 126 -20.26 -50.78 -1.93
CA ILE A 126 -21.58 -51.05 -1.35
C ILE A 126 -22.67 -50.53 -2.28
N ASP A 127 -23.66 -51.38 -2.55
CA ASP A 127 -24.88 -50.97 -3.22
C ASP A 127 -25.72 -50.08 -2.27
N PRO A 128 -25.99 -48.84 -2.63
CA PRO A 128 -26.75 -47.91 -1.80
C PRO A 128 -28.15 -48.38 -1.47
N HIS A 129 -28.81 -49.10 -2.39
CA HIS A 129 -30.16 -49.62 -2.19
C HIS A 129 -30.15 -50.76 -1.17
N GLN A 130 -29.21 -51.69 -1.26
CA GLN A 130 -29.06 -52.75 -0.27
C GLN A 130 -28.69 -52.19 1.12
N ALA A 131 -27.85 -51.14 1.18
CA ALA A 131 -27.54 -50.45 2.42
C ALA A 131 -28.79 -49.83 3.05
N LEU A 132 -29.66 -49.17 2.28
CA LEU A 132 -30.91 -48.58 2.76
C LEU A 132 -31.88 -49.71 3.27
N ASP A 133 -31.95 -50.81 2.58
CA ASP A 133 -32.79 -51.95 3.00
C ASP A 133 -32.25 -52.60 4.28
N SER A 134 -30.97 -52.65 4.50
CA SER A 134 -30.36 -53.13 5.74
C SER A 134 -30.72 -52.33 6.99
N LEU A 135 -31.14 -51.08 6.80
CA LEU A 135 -31.58 -50.18 7.89
C LEU A 135 -33.08 -50.34 8.21
N LYS A 136 -33.84 -51.13 7.43
CA LYS A 136 -35.27 -51.36 7.65
C LYS A 136 -35.51 -52.64 8.46
N ASN A 137 -36.69 -52.74 9.09
CA ASN A 137 -37.16 -53.94 9.73
C ASN A 137 -37.95 -54.80 8.71
N SER A 138 -38.42 -55.96 9.15
CA SER A 138 -39.27 -56.89 8.36
C SER A 138 -40.58 -56.26 7.88
N SER A 139 -41.02 -55.17 8.50
CA SER A 139 -42.23 -54.41 8.13
C SER A 139 -41.91 -53.20 7.24
N GLY A 140 -40.67 -53.03 6.74
CA GLY A 140 -40.25 -51.94 5.88
C GLY A 140 -39.98 -50.60 6.56
N VAL A 141 -40.12 -50.54 7.90
CA VAL A 141 -39.89 -49.30 8.71
C VAL A 141 -38.43 -49.19 9.11
N SER A 142 -37.83 -48.02 8.96
CA SER A 142 -36.43 -47.80 9.33
C SER A 142 -36.20 -47.93 10.83
N ARG A 143 -35.23 -48.78 11.23
CA ARG A 143 -34.75 -48.92 12.62
C ARG A 143 -33.86 -47.78 13.05
N ALA A 144 -33.37 -46.98 12.10
CA ALA A 144 -32.46 -45.84 12.31
C ALA A 144 -32.83 -44.69 11.37
N PRO A 145 -33.96 -43.97 11.61
CA PRO A 145 -34.52 -42.99 10.69
C PRO A 145 -33.49 -41.99 10.19
N LYS A 146 -32.70 -41.39 11.10
CA LYS A 146 -31.66 -40.42 10.71
C LYS A 146 -30.54 -41.01 9.84
N GLN A 147 -30.18 -42.30 10.01
CA GLN A 147 -29.19 -42.95 9.17
C GLN A 147 -29.79 -43.18 7.75
N SER A 148 -31.05 -43.50 7.64
CA SER A 148 -31.76 -43.63 6.37
C SER A 148 -31.84 -42.28 5.65
N GLU A 149 -32.22 -41.20 6.36
CA GLU A 149 -32.28 -39.84 5.81
C GLU A 149 -30.91 -39.37 5.27
N VAL A 150 -29.81 -39.61 6.01
CA VAL A 150 -28.45 -39.28 5.58
C VAL A 150 -28.06 -40.06 4.33
N LEU A 151 -28.35 -41.38 4.29
CA LEU A 151 -28.01 -42.21 3.16
C LEU A 151 -28.82 -41.83 1.92
N GLU A 152 -30.13 -41.55 2.07
CA GLU A 152 -30.99 -41.06 0.99
C GLU A 152 -30.53 -39.72 0.44
N LEU A 153 -30.09 -38.79 1.31
CA LEU A 153 -29.52 -37.51 0.90
C LEU A 153 -28.26 -37.72 0.03
N LEU A 154 -27.36 -38.58 0.47
CA LEU A 154 -26.12 -38.89 -0.26
C LEU A 154 -26.39 -39.62 -1.57
N CYS A 155 -27.40 -40.51 -1.63
CA CYS A 155 -27.85 -41.15 -2.88
C CYS A 155 -28.36 -40.11 -3.88
N ARG A 156 -29.16 -39.14 -3.44
CA ARG A 156 -29.68 -38.08 -4.31
C ARG A 156 -28.57 -37.14 -4.83
N MET A 157 -27.65 -36.82 -3.98
CA MET A 157 -26.53 -35.94 -4.32
C MET A 157 -25.51 -36.61 -5.25
N ASN A 158 -25.32 -37.94 -5.11
CA ASN A 158 -24.39 -38.78 -5.87
C ASN A 158 -22.94 -38.19 -5.89
N THR A 159 -22.53 -37.57 -4.83
CA THR A 159 -21.20 -36.92 -4.66
C THR A 159 -20.81 -36.96 -3.20
N ALA A 160 -19.54 -36.68 -2.91
CA ALA A 160 -19.09 -36.47 -1.53
C ALA A 160 -19.68 -35.17 -0.96
N VAL A 161 -20.18 -35.21 0.29
CA VAL A 161 -20.85 -34.10 0.95
C VAL A 161 -20.19 -33.85 2.30
N SER A 162 -20.02 -32.57 2.69
CA SER A 162 -19.45 -32.24 4.02
C SER A 162 -20.43 -32.62 5.14
N VAL A 163 -19.89 -33.04 6.27
CA VAL A 163 -20.70 -33.31 7.47
C VAL A 163 -21.42 -32.05 7.94
N ALA A 164 -20.87 -30.87 7.67
CA ALA A 164 -21.50 -29.59 7.96
C ALA A 164 -22.75 -29.36 7.10
N ASP A 165 -22.65 -29.62 5.79
CA ASP A 165 -23.80 -29.49 4.88
C ASP A 165 -24.89 -30.53 5.22
N ILE A 166 -24.50 -31.76 5.50
CA ILE A 166 -25.47 -32.78 5.95
C ILE A 166 -26.21 -32.29 7.20
N ASN A 167 -25.53 -31.70 8.18
CA ASN A 167 -26.19 -31.15 9.37
C ASN A 167 -27.07 -29.92 9.08
N ALA A 168 -26.81 -29.17 8.03
CA ALA A 168 -27.67 -28.06 7.59
C ALA A 168 -29.02 -28.60 7.01
N PHE A 169 -28.99 -29.73 6.30
CA PHE A 169 -30.19 -30.36 5.78
C PHE A 169 -30.89 -31.26 6.81
N ILE A 170 -30.11 -31.98 7.61
CA ILE A 170 -30.62 -32.96 8.62
C ILE A 170 -30.01 -32.56 9.98
N PRO A 171 -30.72 -31.83 10.83
CA PRO A 171 -30.17 -31.35 12.12
C PRO A 171 -29.67 -32.53 13.00
N ASN A 172 -28.48 -32.36 13.58
CA ASN A 172 -27.80 -33.35 14.42
C ASN A 172 -27.51 -34.71 13.72
N ALA A 173 -27.16 -34.68 12.45
CA ALA A 173 -26.84 -35.89 11.65
C ALA A 173 -25.47 -36.50 11.99
N THR A 174 -24.55 -35.77 12.66
CA THR A 174 -23.19 -36.23 12.94
C THR A 174 -23.09 -37.63 13.57
N ALA A 175 -23.98 -37.95 14.52
CA ALA A 175 -24.02 -39.25 15.16
C ALA A 175 -24.45 -40.37 14.16
N ALA A 176 -25.42 -40.09 13.27
CA ALA A 176 -25.86 -41.02 12.22
C ALA A 176 -24.77 -41.25 11.20
N VAL A 177 -24.06 -40.21 10.75
CA VAL A 177 -22.89 -40.27 9.87
C VAL A 177 -21.81 -41.18 10.49
N ASN A 178 -21.42 -40.94 11.74
CA ASN A 178 -20.41 -41.77 12.42
C ASN A 178 -20.85 -43.26 12.53
N ALA A 179 -22.13 -43.51 12.74
CA ALA A 179 -22.66 -44.86 12.80
C ALA A 179 -22.61 -45.56 11.44
N LEU A 180 -22.89 -44.84 10.34
CA LEU A 180 -22.81 -45.35 8.96
C LEU A 180 -21.34 -45.62 8.55
N ILE A 181 -20.39 -44.79 9.01
CA ILE A 181 -18.96 -45.04 8.80
C ILE A 181 -18.50 -46.29 9.55
N LYS A 182 -18.91 -46.45 10.82
CA LYS A 182 -18.58 -47.65 11.58
C LYS A 182 -19.15 -48.92 10.96
N LYS A 183 -20.26 -48.85 10.23
CA LYS A 183 -20.84 -49.93 9.48
C LYS A 183 -20.16 -50.16 8.10
N GLY A 184 -19.19 -49.35 7.74
CA GLY A 184 -18.51 -49.38 6.44
C GLY A 184 -19.35 -48.90 5.27
N ILE A 185 -20.57 -48.38 5.51
CA ILE A 185 -21.50 -47.90 4.47
C ILE A 185 -21.01 -46.58 3.89
N LEU A 186 -20.43 -45.73 4.72
CA LEU A 186 -19.79 -44.49 4.30
C LEU A 186 -18.29 -44.54 4.53
N THR A 187 -17.55 -43.86 3.67
CA THR A 187 -16.15 -43.51 3.85
C THR A 187 -16.05 -42.04 4.13
N ASP A 188 -15.09 -41.66 4.95
CA ASP A 188 -14.81 -40.27 5.24
C ASP A 188 -13.36 -39.90 4.86
N ASP A 189 -13.19 -38.67 4.44
CA ASP A 189 -11.92 -38.05 4.14
C ASP A 189 -11.93 -36.61 4.64
N ASP A 190 -10.76 -36.09 5.01
CA ASP A 190 -10.58 -34.68 5.30
C ASP A 190 -10.35 -33.90 3.99
N TYR A 191 -11.27 -33.00 3.68
CA TYR A 191 -11.17 -32.12 2.51
C TYR A 191 -10.71 -30.76 2.93
N ILE A 192 -9.71 -30.21 2.24
CA ILE A 192 -9.18 -28.88 2.52
C ILE A 192 -10.13 -27.83 1.95
N VAL A 193 -10.65 -26.98 2.82
CA VAL A 193 -11.56 -25.89 2.46
C VAL A 193 -10.82 -24.57 2.56
N TYR A 194 -10.81 -23.81 1.46
CA TYR A 194 -10.26 -22.47 1.43
C TYR A 194 -11.27 -21.46 1.99
N ARG A 195 -10.82 -20.60 2.91
CA ARG A 195 -11.63 -19.48 3.42
C ARG A 195 -11.71 -18.43 2.33
N ASP A 196 -12.85 -18.35 1.65
CA ASP A 196 -13.08 -17.34 0.60
C ASP A 196 -13.56 -16.02 1.23
N PRO A 197 -12.84 -14.90 1.06
CA PRO A 197 -13.30 -13.60 1.53
C PRO A 197 -14.63 -13.13 0.91
N PHE A 198 -15.07 -13.77 -0.20
CA PHE A 198 -16.29 -13.43 -0.94
C PHE A 198 -17.43 -14.45 -0.75
N ALA A 199 -17.28 -15.43 0.11
CA ALA A 199 -18.25 -16.52 0.27
C ALA A 199 -19.71 -16.06 0.54
N SER A 200 -19.87 -14.86 1.12
CA SER A 200 -21.20 -14.28 1.43
C SER A 200 -21.76 -13.39 0.33
N VAL A 201 -21.06 -13.20 -0.79
CA VAL A 201 -21.44 -12.24 -1.83
C VAL A 201 -21.72 -12.99 -3.15
N ASN A 202 -22.95 -12.89 -3.63
CA ASN A 202 -23.28 -13.41 -4.96
C ASN A 202 -22.83 -12.39 -6.02
N ILE A 203 -21.82 -12.72 -6.82
CA ILE A 203 -21.23 -11.85 -7.83
C ILE A 203 -21.60 -12.34 -9.21
N ALA A 204 -22.46 -11.58 -9.90
CA ALA A 204 -22.82 -11.91 -11.28
C ALA A 204 -21.64 -11.64 -12.23
N PRO A 205 -21.38 -12.51 -13.22
CA PRO A 205 -20.35 -12.27 -14.24
C PRO A 205 -20.60 -10.99 -15.05
N SER A 206 -19.54 -10.24 -15.33
CA SER A 206 -19.58 -9.02 -16.15
C SER A 206 -18.87 -9.22 -17.49
N LYS A 207 -19.35 -8.54 -18.53
CA LYS A 207 -18.72 -8.50 -19.85
C LYS A 207 -17.77 -7.30 -19.97
N PRO A 208 -16.75 -7.35 -20.86
CA PRO A 208 -15.94 -6.20 -21.21
C PRO A 208 -16.82 -5.04 -21.70
N LEU A 209 -16.49 -3.83 -21.23
CA LEU A 209 -17.15 -2.61 -21.73
C LEU A 209 -16.56 -2.22 -23.09
N GLU A 210 -17.37 -1.55 -23.91
CA GLU A 210 -16.90 -1.00 -25.16
C GLU A 210 -15.93 0.17 -24.88
N LEU A 211 -14.75 0.12 -25.51
CA LEU A 211 -13.72 1.11 -25.31
C LEU A 211 -13.90 2.33 -26.21
N THR A 212 -13.63 3.51 -25.67
CA THR A 212 -13.43 4.73 -26.47
C THR A 212 -12.22 4.60 -27.40
N ALA A 213 -12.07 5.49 -28.35
CA ALA A 213 -10.91 5.51 -29.24
C ALA A 213 -9.58 5.62 -28.46
N ASP A 214 -9.53 6.54 -27.48
CA ASP A 214 -8.33 6.74 -26.63
C ASP A 214 -8.01 5.50 -25.84
N GLN A 215 -9.02 4.87 -25.21
CA GLN A 215 -8.83 3.64 -24.43
C GLN A 215 -8.37 2.47 -25.29
N ARG A 216 -8.86 2.36 -26.52
CA ARG A 216 -8.46 1.31 -27.48
C ARG A 216 -6.99 1.49 -27.86
N SER A 217 -6.58 2.72 -28.21
CA SER A 217 -5.19 3.03 -28.50
C SER A 217 -4.26 2.76 -27.31
N ALA A 218 -4.72 3.11 -26.10
CA ALA A 218 -3.98 2.82 -24.87
C ALA A 218 -3.83 1.31 -24.63
N LEU A 219 -4.90 0.55 -24.82
CA LEU A 219 -4.89 -0.91 -24.70
C LEU A 219 -3.94 -1.56 -25.70
N GLU A 220 -3.96 -1.13 -26.96
CA GLU A 220 -3.06 -1.63 -28.01
C GLU A 220 -1.59 -1.39 -27.65
N ALA A 221 -1.27 -0.19 -27.12
CA ALA A 221 0.08 0.12 -26.66
C ALA A 221 0.54 -0.77 -25.48
N ILE A 222 -0.36 -1.03 -24.52
CA ILE A 222 -0.09 -1.93 -23.40
C ILE A 222 0.09 -3.36 -23.88
N ASN A 223 -0.82 -3.85 -24.74
CA ASN A 223 -0.75 -5.22 -25.29
C ASN A 223 0.55 -5.43 -26.06
N LYS A 224 0.98 -4.45 -26.85
CA LYS A 224 2.28 -4.50 -27.53
C LYS A 224 3.46 -4.66 -26.55
N SER A 225 3.37 -4.08 -25.36
CA SER A 225 4.37 -4.25 -24.31
C SER A 225 4.30 -5.65 -23.68
N ILE A 226 3.10 -6.23 -23.55
CA ILE A 226 2.88 -7.60 -23.05
C ILE A 226 3.40 -8.64 -24.03
N ASP A 227 3.19 -8.43 -25.34
CA ASP A 227 3.61 -9.35 -26.41
C ASP A 227 5.11 -9.26 -26.70
N GLY A 228 5.72 -8.11 -26.42
CA GLY A 228 7.09 -7.80 -26.76
C GLY A 228 8.08 -7.96 -25.62
N ARG A 229 9.10 -7.08 -25.60
CA ARG A 229 10.05 -7.00 -24.49
C ARG A 229 9.43 -6.24 -23.31
N ALA A 230 9.64 -6.79 -22.12
CA ALA A 230 9.29 -6.16 -20.86
C ALA A 230 9.66 -4.67 -20.84
N GLY A 231 8.70 -3.82 -20.48
CA GLY A 231 8.88 -2.38 -20.40
C GLY A 231 7.94 -1.77 -19.35
N THR A 232 8.26 -0.56 -18.95
CA THR A 232 7.38 0.21 -18.05
C THR A 232 6.66 1.29 -18.84
N SER A 233 5.34 1.32 -18.72
CA SER A 233 4.47 2.34 -19.30
C SER A 233 3.84 3.19 -18.19
N LEU A 234 3.73 4.49 -18.44
CA LEU A 234 2.89 5.39 -17.63
C LEU A 234 1.57 5.60 -18.36
N LEU A 235 0.47 5.10 -17.79
CA LEU A 235 -0.88 5.41 -18.25
C LEU A 235 -1.36 6.68 -17.52
N PHE A 236 -1.15 7.82 -18.16
CA PHE A 236 -1.58 9.13 -17.69
C PHE A 236 -3.00 9.42 -18.17
N GLY A 237 -3.96 9.37 -17.28
CA GLY A 237 -5.36 9.57 -17.66
C GLY A 237 -6.13 10.35 -16.61
N VAL A 238 -6.93 11.32 -17.05
CA VAL A 238 -7.77 12.14 -16.17
C VAL A 238 -8.67 11.28 -15.27
N THR A 239 -9.13 11.86 -14.16
CA THR A 239 -10.08 11.17 -13.29
C THR A 239 -11.36 10.85 -14.05
N GLY A 240 -11.81 9.60 -14.06
CA GLY A 240 -12.97 9.16 -14.81
C GLY A 240 -12.70 8.83 -16.29
N SER A 241 -11.43 8.73 -16.73
CA SER A 241 -11.06 8.29 -18.08
C SER A 241 -11.21 6.77 -18.32
N GLY A 242 -11.60 5.99 -17.29
CA GLY A 242 -11.83 4.55 -17.43
C GLY A 242 -10.55 3.70 -17.41
N LYS A 243 -9.45 4.18 -16.81
CA LYS A 243 -8.20 3.40 -16.65
C LYS A 243 -8.42 1.97 -16.21
N THR A 244 -9.35 1.73 -15.26
CA THR A 244 -9.62 0.39 -14.71
C THR A 244 -10.11 -0.58 -15.77
N GLU A 245 -10.95 -0.13 -16.72
CA GLU A 245 -11.40 -1.00 -17.82
C GLU A 245 -10.25 -1.35 -18.77
N VAL A 246 -9.36 -0.39 -19.05
CA VAL A 246 -8.14 -0.65 -19.84
C VAL A 246 -7.27 -1.70 -19.14
N TYR A 247 -7.09 -1.60 -17.82
CA TYR A 247 -6.37 -2.63 -17.05
C TYR A 247 -7.03 -3.99 -17.15
N MET A 248 -8.36 -4.07 -16.95
CA MET A 248 -9.08 -5.36 -17.01
C MET A 248 -8.97 -6.02 -18.39
N GLN A 249 -9.00 -5.25 -19.48
CA GLN A 249 -8.84 -5.81 -20.82
C GLN A 249 -7.39 -6.18 -21.12
N ALA A 250 -6.40 -5.42 -20.63
CA ALA A 250 -4.99 -5.79 -20.71
C ALA A 250 -4.67 -7.09 -19.92
N ILE A 251 -5.31 -7.25 -18.74
CA ILE A 251 -5.23 -8.51 -17.98
C ILE A 251 -5.81 -9.65 -18.79
N SER A 252 -6.99 -9.48 -19.40
CA SER A 252 -7.59 -10.51 -20.25
C SER A 252 -6.66 -10.93 -21.39
N HIS A 253 -5.94 -9.98 -21.99
CA HIS A 253 -4.92 -10.26 -23.00
C HIS A 253 -3.75 -11.07 -22.42
N ALA A 254 -3.19 -10.66 -21.28
CA ALA A 254 -2.09 -11.40 -20.62
C ALA A 254 -2.51 -12.83 -20.27
N LEU A 255 -3.76 -13.05 -19.83
CA LEU A 255 -4.31 -14.37 -19.54
C LEU A 255 -4.47 -15.22 -20.80
N SER A 256 -4.88 -14.63 -21.94
CA SER A 256 -5.02 -15.35 -23.21
C SER A 256 -3.68 -15.91 -23.73
N LEU A 257 -2.57 -15.31 -23.31
CA LEU A 257 -1.22 -15.79 -23.58
C LEU A 257 -0.71 -16.83 -22.55
N GLY A 258 -1.60 -17.34 -21.68
CA GLY A 258 -1.24 -18.27 -20.62
C GLY A 258 -0.45 -17.63 -19.46
N GLY A 259 -0.41 -16.31 -19.40
CA GLY A 259 0.24 -15.54 -18.34
C GLY A 259 -0.67 -15.28 -17.14
N GLN A 260 -0.11 -14.56 -16.16
CA GLN A 260 -0.77 -14.17 -14.92
C GLN A 260 -0.55 -12.68 -14.67
N ALA A 261 -1.41 -12.04 -13.87
CA ALA A 261 -1.35 -10.62 -13.61
C ALA A 261 -1.38 -10.26 -12.12
N ILE A 262 -0.66 -9.19 -11.77
CA ILE A 262 -0.69 -8.57 -10.45
C ILE A 262 -1.23 -7.15 -10.61
N VAL A 263 -2.21 -6.79 -9.76
CA VAL A 263 -2.78 -5.44 -9.72
C VAL A 263 -2.59 -4.87 -8.32
N LEU A 264 -1.79 -3.83 -8.22
CA LEU A 264 -1.62 -3.09 -6.99
C LEU A 264 -2.58 -1.90 -6.98
N VAL A 265 -3.34 -1.78 -5.90
CA VAL A 265 -4.22 -0.65 -5.66
C VAL A 265 -3.95 -0.10 -4.24
N PRO A 266 -4.13 1.20 -3.99
CA PRO A 266 -4.00 1.74 -2.65
C PRO A 266 -4.92 1.01 -1.67
N GLU A 267 -4.47 0.73 -0.46
CA GLU A 267 -5.22 -0.09 0.51
C GLU A 267 -6.62 0.47 0.81
N ILE A 268 -6.75 1.81 0.82
CA ILE A 268 -8.03 2.50 1.01
C ILE A 268 -8.97 2.29 -0.20
N SER A 269 -8.41 2.13 -1.40
CA SER A 269 -9.17 1.91 -2.64
C SER A 269 -9.59 0.45 -2.84
N LEU A 270 -9.08 -0.49 -2.01
CA LEU A 270 -9.52 -1.90 -1.97
C LEU A 270 -10.90 -2.01 -1.32
N THR A 271 -11.88 -1.34 -1.90
CA THR A 271 -13.28 -1.43 -1.48
C THR A 271 -13.90 -2.75 -1.93
N PRO A 272 -14.94 -3.24 -1.24
CA PRO A 272 -15.69 -4.41 -1.70
C PRO A 272 -16.14 -4.27 -3.17
N GLN A 273 -16.57 -3.09 -3.57
CA GLN A 273 -16.99 -2.79 -4.95
C GLN A 273 -15.85 -2.94 -5.96
N ALA A 274 -14.64 -2.41 -5.64
CA ALA A 274 -13.48 -2.57 -6.52
C ALA A 274 -13.11 -4.05 -6.68
N MET A 275 -13.12 -4.80 -5.59
CA MET A 275 -12.83 -6.24 -5.60
C MET A 275 -13.90 -7.03 -6.37
N GLN A 276 -15.18 -6.70 -6.20
CA GLN A 276 -16.29 -7.32 -6.93
C GLN A 276 -16.17 -7.09 -8.44
N ARG A 277 -15.71 -5.93 -8.91
CA ARG A 277 -15.48 -5.66 -10.35
C ARG A 277 -14.48 -6.64 -10.95
N PHE A 278 -13.40 -6.95 -10.26
CA PHE A 278 -12.43 -7.94 -10.74
C PHE A 278 -12.99 -9.37 -10.67
N ARG A 279 -13.65 -9.71 -9.56
CA ARG A 279 -14.25 -11.02 -9.39
C ARG A 279 -15.38 -11.27 -10.41
N SER A 280 -16.20 -10.28 -10.73
CA SER A 280 -17.22 -10.39 -11.75
C SER A 280 -16.66 -10.61 -13.17
N ARG A 281 -15.44 -10.07 -13.44
CA ARG A 281 -14.79 -10.22 -14.75
C ARG A 281 -14.01 -11.54 -14.87
N PHE A 282 -13.32 -11.97 -13.82
CA PHE A 282 -12.35 -13.07 -13.86
C PHE A 282 -12.78 -14.29 -12.99
N GLY A 283 -13.91 -14.21 -12.30
CA GLY A 283 -14.48 -15.31 -11.50
C GLY A 283 -13.58 -15.75 -10.35
N GLU A 284 -13.56 -17.06 -10.11
CA GLU A 284 -12.80 -17.71 -9.03
C GLU A 284 -11.27 -17.63 -9.21
N ARG A 285 -10.79 -17.24 -10.38
CA ARG A 285 -9.37 -17.14 -10.71
C ARG A 285 -8.71 -15.85 -10.18
N VAL A 286 -9.42 -15.11 -9.31
CA VAL A 286 -8.92 -13.90 -8.62
C VAL A 286 -8.62 -14.24 -7.18
N ALA A 287 -7.43 -13.83 -6.71
CA ALA A 287 -7.07 -13.78 -5.29
C ALA A 287 -6.90 -12.33 -4.82
N VAL A 288 -7.19 -12.10 -3.53
CA VAL A 288 -7.08 -10.77 -2.93
C VAL A 288 -6.08 -10.80 -1.77
N LEU A 289 -5.15 -9.84 -1.75
CA LEU A 289 -4.14 -9.74 -0.69
C LEU A 289 -4.12 -8.33 -0.08
N HIS A 290 -4.65 -8.20 1.16
CA HIS A 290 -4.60 -6.95 1.93
C HIS A 290 -4.53 -7.18 3.44
N SER A 291 -4.25 -6.12 4.21
CA SER A 291 -4.02 -6.19 5.66
C SER A 291 -5.26 -6.63 6.47
N ARG A 292 -6.47 -6.40 5.95
CA ARG A 292 -7.76 -6.67 6.62
C ARG A 292 -8.22 -8.12 6.56
N LEU A 293 -7.64 -8.93 5.68
CA LEU A 293 -7.89 -10.37 5.68
C LEU A 293 -7.50 -10.97 7.03
N SER A 294 -8.33 -11.84 7.55
CA SER A 294 -7.99 -12.67 8.70
C SER A 294 -6.71 -13.48 8.42
N TYR A 295 -6.08 -13.97 9.45
CA TYR A 295 -4.87 -14.77 9.29
C TYR A 295 -5.11 -16.01 8.43
N GLY A 296 -6.28 -16.66 8.60
CA GLY A 296 -6.67 -17.82 7.83
C GLY A 296 -6.94 -17.50 6.37
N GLU A 297 -7.71 -16.46 6.07
CA GLU A 297 -8.00 -16.03 4.70
C GLU A 297 -6.70 -15.66 3.95
N ARG A 298 -5.79 -14.91 4.57
CA ARG A 298 -4.51 -14.54 3.97
C ARG A 298 -3.63 -15.76 3.68
N TYR A 299 -3.64 -16.75 4.57
CA TYR A 299 -2.94 -18.01 4.36
C TYR A 299 -3.53 -18.77 3.19
N ASP A 300 -4.86 -18.90 3.14
CA ASP A 300 -5.56 -19.66 2.11
C ASP A 300 -5.45 -18.98 0.74
N GLU A 301 -5.59 -17.64 0.64
CA GLU A 301 -5.37 -16.88 -0.59
C GLU A 301 -3.93 -17.03 -1.10
N TRP A 302 -2.92 -16.87 -0.22
CA TRP A 302 -1.53 -17.08 -0.61
C TRP A 302 -1.28 -18.50 -1.14
N ARG A 303 -1.90 -19.48 -0.52
CA ARG A 303 -1.80 -20.90 -0.92
C ARG A 303 -2.47 -21.16 -2.26
N ARG A 304 -3.66 -20.59 -2.50
CA ARG A 304 -4.33 -20.67 -3.80
C ARG A 304 -3.46 -20.09 -4.92
N ILE A 305 -2.79 -18.97 -4.65
CA ILE A 305 -1.84 -18.36 -5.58
C ILE A 305 -0.67 -19.31 -5.84
N ARG A 306 -0.05 -19.82 -4.79
CA ARG A 306 1.14 -20.68 -4.89
C ARG A 306 0.87 -22.01 -5.61
N LEU A 307 -0.30 -22.56 -5.45
CA LEU A 307 -0.73 -23.81 -6.10
C LEU A 307 -1.29 -23.59 -7.53
N GLY A 308 -1.22 -22.37 -8.07
CA GLY A 308 -1.64 -22.07 -9.43
C GLY A 308 -3.17 -22.11 -9.66
N MET A 309 -3.96 -21.98 -8.58
CA MET A 309 -5.43 -21.98 -8.66
C MET A 309 -6.00 -20.64 -9.13
N VAL A 310 -5.15 -19.60 -9.19
CA VAL A 310 -5.55 -18.23 -9.57
C VAL A 310 -4.59 -17.66 -10.60
N ASP A 311 -5.06 -16.71 -11.42
CA ASP A 311 -4.28 -16.05 -12.43
C ASP A 311 -4.16 -14.54 -12.23
N VAL A 312 -5.03 -13.96 -11.43
CA VAL A 312 -5.06 -12.54 -11.15
C VAL A 312 -4.95 -12.32 -9.65
N VAL A 313 -3.95 -11.57 -9.22
CA VAL A 313 -3.81 -11.15 -7.82
C VAL A 313 -4.05 -9.66 -7.75
N ILE A 314 -5.04 -9.25 -6.94
CA ILE A 314 -5.27 -7.85 -6.62
C ILE A 314 -4.92 -7.60 -5.15
N GLY A 315 -4.28 -6.48 -4.86
CA GLY A 315 -3.95 -6.21 -3.47
C GLY A 315 -3.24 -4.90 -3.22
N ALA A 316 -2.91 -4.68 -1.94
CA ALA A 316 -2.09 -3.56 -1.51
C ALA A 316 -0.62 -3.78 -1.90
N ARG A 317 0.25 -2.87 -1.49
CA ARG A 317 1.70 -2.89 -1.73
C ARG A 317 2.34 -4.29 -1.67
N SER A 318 1.99 -5.08 -0.65
CA SER A 318 2.60 -6.41 -0.43
C SER A 318 2.20 -7.45 -1.49
N ALA A 319 1.14 -7.22 -2.26
CA ALA A 319 0.74 -8.14 -3.32
C ALA A 319 1.77 -8.20 -4.47
N VAL A 320 2.71 -7.24 -4.54
CA VAL A 320 3.85 -7.31 -5.46
C VAL A 320 4.70 -8.57 -5.25
N PHE A 321 4.61 -9.21 -4.07
CA PHE A 321 5.33 -10.44 -3.72
C PHE A 321 4.48 -11.71 -3.89
N ALA A 322 3.30 -11.64 -4.48
CA ALA A 322 2.46 -12.82 -4.70
C ALA A 322 3.23 -13.93 -5.46
N PRO A 323 3.16 -15.20 -5.02
CA PRO A 323 3.97 -16.29 -5.57
C PRO A 323 3.41 -16.84 -6.89
N LEU A 324 3.12 -15.95 -7.85
CA LEU A 324 2.76 -16.31 -9.21
C LEU A 324 4.01 -16.72 -10.00
N GLU A 325 3.90 -17.71 -10.88
CA GLU A 325 5.03 -18.27 -11.63
C GLU A 325 5.16 -17.72 -13.07
N ARG A 326 4.06 -17.23 -13.65
CA ARG A 326 4.00 -16.82 -15.05
C ARG A 326 3.51 -15.38 -15.20
N VAL A 327 4.09 -14.47 -14.42
CA VAL A 327 3.68 -13.06 -14.44
C VAL A 327 3.99 -12.45 -15.81
N LYS A 328 2.96 -11.89 -16.46
CA LYS A 328 3.05 -11.19 -17.75
C LYS A 328 2.70 -9.70 -17.63
N LEU A 329 1.94 -9.33 -16.61
CA LEU A 329 1.51 -7.96 -16.41
C LEU A 329 1.51 -7.60 -14.92
N ILE A 330 2.09 -6.45 -14.59
CA ILE A 330 1.99 -5.83 -13.27
C ILE A 330 1.40 -4.43 -13.45
N VAL A 331 0.24 -4.19 -12.85
CA VAL A 331 -0.42 -2.88 -12.84
C VAL A 331 -0.28 -2.25 -11.47
N ILE A 332 0.07 -0.97 -11.42
CA ILE A 332 0.07 -0.16 -10.20
C ILE A 332 -0.85 1.03 -10.44
N ASP A 333 -2.05 0.97 -9.87
CA ASP A 333 -3.00 2.07 -9.95
C ASP A 333 -2.68 3.14 -8.91
N GLU A 334 -2.93 4.42 -9.26
CA GLU A 334 -2.56 5.59 -8.44
C GLU A 334 -1.09 5.53 -7.97
N GLU A 335 -0.14 5.37 -8.92
CA GLU A 335 1.29 5.10 -8.66
C GLU A 335 1.97 6.11 -7.73
N HIS A 336 1.42 7.32 -7.66
CA HIS A 336 1.94 8.42 -6.83
C HIS A 336 1.66 8.23 -5.33
N GLU A 337 0.89 7.19 -4.96
CA GLU A 337 0.48 7.00 -3.59
C GLU A 337 1.63 6.60 -2.66
N GLN A 338 1.73 7.32 -1.53
CA GLN A 338 2.78 7.09 -0.55
C GLN A 338 2.70 5.70 0.10
N SER A 339 1.51 5.09 0.16
CA SER A 339 1.30 3.76 0.71
C SER A 339 2.07 2.65 -0.04
N TYR A 340 2.57 2.94 -1.24
CA TYR A 340 3.44 2.04 -1.99
C TYR A 340 4.90 2.03 -1.51
N HIS A 341 5.28 2.94 -0.61
CA HIS A 341 6.56 2.88 0.09
C HIS A 341 6.42 2.17 1.45
N SER A 342 7.38 1.31 1.78
CA SER A 342 7.37 0.60 3.06
C SER A 342 7.92 1.48 4.19
N ASP A 343 7.17 1.56 5.30
CA ASP A 343 7.61 2.25 6.52
C ASP A 343 8.51 1.39 7.41
N HIS A 344 8.54 0.09 7.12
CA HIS A 344 9.33 -0.90 7.86
C HIS A 344 10.44 -1.48 6.98
N THR A 345 11.47 -2.00 7.62
CA THR A 345 12.58 -2.70 6.96
C THR A 345 12.11 -4.01 6.33
N PRO A 346 12.46 -4.26 5.06
CA PRO A 346 13.10 -3.36 4.08
C PRO A 346 12.16 -2.23 3.62
N ARG A 347 12.71 -1.00 3.52
CA ARG A 347 11.96 0.19 3.09
C ARG A 347 11.90 0.29 1.57
N TYR A 348 11.22 -0.64 0.94
CA TYR A 348 11.11 -0.73 -0.51
C TYR A 348 9.98 0.12 -1.10
N GLY A 349 10.14 0.51 -2.36
CA GLY A 349 9.07 1.06 -3.20
C GLY A 349 8.45 -0.02 -4.09
N ALA A 350 7.12 -0.13 -4.10
CA ALA A 350 6.43 -1.16 -4.87
C ALA A 350 6.70 -1.05 -6.39
N ALA A 351 6.81 0.17 -6.92
CA ALA A 351 7.10 0.38 -8.34
C ALA A 351 8.50 -0.14 -8.73
N GLU A 352 9.51 0.09 -7.89
CA GLU A 352 10.88 -0.39 -8.12
C GLU A 352 10.94 -1.93 -8.06
N VAL A 353 10.26 -2.52 -7.07
CA VAL A 353 10.15 -3.97 -6.93
C VAL A 353 9.39 -4.57 -8.12
N ALA A 354 8.29 -3.97 -8.55
CA ALA A 354 7.52 -4.41 -9.72
C ALA A 354 8.36 -4.39 -11.00
N GLN A 355 9.15 -3.32 -11.20
CA GLN A 355 10.07 -3.22 -12.34
C GLN A 355 11.14 -4.32 -12.30
N LYS A 356 11.75 -4.54 -11.13
CA LYS A 356 12.74 -5.62 -11.01
C LYS A 356 12.12 -6.99 -11.23
N ARG A 357 10.93 -7.21 -10.70
CA ARG A 357 10.18 -8.43 -10.92
C ARG A 357 9.87 -8.64 -12.41
N ALA A 358 9.44 -7.57 -13.09
CA ALA A 358 9.20 -7.58 -14.53
C ALA A 358 10.45 -7.88 -15.35
N GLU A 359 11.61 -7.36 -14.95
CA GLU A 359 12.91 -7.73 -15.57
C GLU A 359 13.20 -9.22 -15.44
N LEU A 360 12.90 -9.83 -14.29
CA LEU A 360 13.14 -11.26 -14.03
C LEU A 360 12.16 -12.17 -14.78
N SER A 361 10.89 -11.76 -14.90
CA SER A 361 9.83 -12.59 -15.50
C SER A 361 9.52 -12.27 -16.96
N GLY A 362 10.07 -11.19 -17.51
CA GLY A 362 9.71 -10.68 -18.82
C GLY A 362 8.31 -10.06 -18.90
N ALA A 363 7.78 -9.55 -17.79
CA ALA A 363 6.46 -8.94 -17.70
C ALA A 363 6.47 -7.47 -18.13
N ALA A 364 5.30 -6.95 -18.51
CA ALA A 364 5.07 -5.51 -18.68
C ALA A 364 4.65 -4.88 -17.35
N VAL A 365 5.04 -3.61 -17.10
CA VAL A 365 4.61 -2.82 -15.96
C VAL A 365 3.79 -1.63 -16.45
N VAL A 366 2.60 -1.44 -15.88
CA VAL A 366 1.74 -0.29 -16.15
C VAL A 366 1.57 0.51 -14.87
N LEU A 367 2.07 1.73 -14.86
CA LEU A 367 1.89 2.69 -13.78
C LEU A 367 0.73 3.62 -14.17
N GLY A 368 -0.36 3.58 -13.44
CA GLY A 368 -1.54 4.38 -13.76
C GLY A 368 -1.73 5.53 -12.78
N SER A 369 -2.02 6.72 -13.28
CA SER A 369 -2.34 7.89 -12.47
C SER A 369 -3.02 8.99 -13.26
N ALA A 370 -3.86 9.78 -12.58
CA ALA A 370 -4.33 11.07 -13.08
C ALA A 370 -3.35 12.21 -12.74
N THR A 371 -2.56 12.01 -11.71
CA THR A 371 -1.59 12.96 -11.16
C THR A 371 -0.28 12.25 -10.86
N PRO A 372 0.46 11.79 -11.88
CA PRO A 372 1.68 11.02 -11.68
C PRO A 372 2.68 11.73 -10.76
N SER A 373 3.57 10.98 -10.13
CA SER A 373 4.68 11.61 -9.44
C SER A 373 5.60 12.33 -10.42
N VAL A 374 6.12 13.50 -10.01
CA VAL A 374 7.06 14.30 -10.83
C VAL A 374 8.24 13.45 -11.33
N GLY A 375 8.71 12.52 -10.49
CA GLY A 375 9.76 11.58 -10.85
C GLY A 375 9.36 10.60 -11.95
N THR A 376 8.17 10.03 -11.88
CA THR A 376 7.63 9.09 -12.87
C THR A 376 7.34 9.79 -14.19
N PHE A 377 6.69 10.97 -14.14
CA PHE A 377 6.40 11.74 -15.35
C PHE A 377 7.68 12.18 -16.09
N ARG A 378 8.71 12.60 -15.34
CA ARG A 378 10.03 12.90 -15.94
C ARG A 378 10.64 11.69 -16.66
N ARG A 379 10.50 10.47 -16.08
CA ARG A 379 11.01 9.25 -16.72
C ARG A 379 10.24 8.94 -18.01
N ALA A 380 8.94 9.22 -18.04
CA ALA A 380 8.12 9.07 -19.22
C ALA A 380 8.52 10.09 -20.31
N LEU A 381 8.66 11.37 -19.96
CA LEU A 381 9.12 12.41 -20.91
C LEU A 381 10.54 12.17 -21.45
N SER A 382 11.41 11.52 -20.66
CA SER A 382 12.77 11.18 -21.09
C SER A 382 12.84 9.90 -21.94
N GLY A 383 11.71 9.26 -22.26
CA GLY A 383 11.65 8.01 -23.01
C GLY A 383 12.08 6.77 -22.24
N ARG A 384 12.35 6.89 -20.92
CA ARG A 384 12.66 5.73 -20.05
C ARG A 384 11.42 4.88 -19.80
N TYR A 385 10.23 5.50 -19.75
CA TYR A 385 8.93 4.85 -19.72
C TYR A 385 8.14 5.25 -20.96
N SER A 386 7.29 4.38 -21.45
CA SER A 386 6.34 4.72 -22.52
C SER A 386 5.22 5.57 -21.93
N LEU A 387 4.98 6.78 -22.46
CA LEU A 387 3.85 7.61 -22.07
C LEU A 387 2.62 7.22 -22.89
N ILE A 388 1.56 6.83 -22.21
CA ILE A 388 0.25 6.52 -22.79
C ILE A 388 -0.77 7.46 -22.15
N GLU A 389 -1.54 8.17 -22.95
CA GLU A 389 -2.44 9.22 -22.46
C GLU A 389 -3.91 8.89 -22.66
N LEU A 390 -4.73 9.21 -21.65
CA LEU A 390 -6.20 9.17 -21.70
C LEU A 390 -6.72 10.57 -21.32
N PRO A 391 -6.74 11.51 -22.27
CA PRO A 391 -7.01 12.93 -21.99
C PRO A 391 -8.48 13.21 -21.65
N ASN A 392 -9.41 12.33 -22.09
CA ASN A 392 -10.83 12.55 -21.99
C ASN A 392 -11.49 11.68 -20.93
N ARG A 393 -12.55 12.18 -20.28
CA ARG A 393 -13.46 11.37 -19.48
C ARG A 393 -14.32 10.46 -20.37
N VAL A 394 -14.73 9.32 -19.83
CA VAL A 394 -15.76 8.49 -20.47
C VAL A 394 -17.02 9.34 -20.66
N ASN A 395 -17.68 9.21 -21.81
CA ASN A 395 -18.84 10.02 -22.21
C ASN A 395 -18.59 11.52 -22.37
N ASN A 396 -17.33 11.97 -22.50
CA ASN A 396 -16.95 13.38 -22.61
C ASN A 396 -17.56 14.28 -21.52
N ALA A 397 -17.84 13.73 -20.33
CA ALA A 397 -18.40 14.48 -19.21
C ALA A 397 -17.45 15.63 -18.83
N PRO A 398 -17.96 16.85 -18.63
CA PRO A 398 -17.11 17.99 -18.25
C PRO A 398 -16.45 17.76 -16.89
N LEU A 399 -15.30 18.41 -16.70
CA LEU A 399 -14.68 18.48 -15.40
C LEU A 399 -15.54 19.34 -14.46
N PRO A 400 -15.57 19.04 -13.14
CA PRO A 400 -16.33 19.85 -12.18
C PRO A 400 -15.78 21.29 -12.14
N LYS A 401 -16.70 22.25 -11.97
CA LYS A 401 -16.34 23.66 -11.81
C LYS A 401 -15.68 23.89 -10.46
N VAL A 402 -14.44 24.36 -10.45
CA VAL A 402 -13.70 24.67 -9.24
C VAL A 402 -13.67 26.19 -9.04
N LYS A 403 -14.17 26.65 -7.89
CA LYS A 403 -14.12 28.05 -7.47
C LYS A 403 -13.13 28.20 -6.31
N ILE A 404 -12.10 29.02 -6.50
CA ILE A 404 -11.17 29.40 -5.43
C ILE A 404 -11.74 30.60 -4.67
N VAL A 405 -11.73 30.54 -3.34
CA VAL A 405 -12.22 31.62 -2.47
C VAL A 405 -11.08 32.12 -1.59
N ASP A 406 -10.90 33.44 -1.58
CA ASP A 406 -9.93 34.14 -0.75
C ASP A 406 -10.44 34.29 0.69
N MET A 407 -9.92 33.48 1.61
CA MET A 407 -10.30 33.53 3.03
C MET A 407 -9.74 34.77 3.75
N ARG A 408 -8.79 35.49 3.16
CA ARG A 408 -8.31 36.80 3.70
C ARG A 408 -9.39 37.87 3.49
N ALA A 409 -10.02 37.85 2.32
CA ALA A 409 -11.13 38.75 2.01
C ALA A 409 -12.35 38.46 2.89
N GLU A 410 -12.67 37.18 3.11
CA GLU A 410 -13.73 36.76 4.04
C GLU A 410 -13.45 37.24 5.48
N PHE A 411 -12.22 37.03 5.97
CA PHE A 411 -11.79 37.49 7.30
C PHE A 411 -11.88 39.02 7.45
N LEU A 412 -11.47 39.79 6.43
CA LEU A 412 -11.53 41.25 6.46
C LEU A 412 -12.96 41.78 6.44
N LYS A 413 -13.92 41.05 5.86
CA LYS A 413 -15.37 41.35 5.92
C LYS A 413 -16.02 40.98 7.25
N GLY A 414 -15.26 40.37 8.19
CA GLY A 414 -15.76 39.93 9.50
C GLY A 414 -16.23 38.48 9.54
N ASN A 415 -16.12 37.72 8.47
CA ASN A 415 -16.45 36.31 8.49
C ASN A 415 -15.39 35.51 9.26
N SER A 416 -15.71 35.06 10.47
CA SER A 416 -14.86 34.24 11.31
C SER A 416 -15.18 32.74 11.24
N SER A 417 -16.17 32.34 10.43
CA SER A 417 -16.56 30.96 10.19
C SER A 417 -15.45 30.17 9.47
N VAL A 418 -15.47 28.84 9.61
CA VAL A 418 -14.67 27.94 8.78
C VAL A 418 -15.21 27.87 7.36
N PHE A 419 -16.45 28.29 7.12
CA PHE A 419 -17.08 28.32 5.81
C PHE A 419 -17.09 29.77 5.26
N SER A 420 -16.61 29.93 4.02
CA SER A 420 -16.82 31.14 3.26
C SER A 420 -18.30 31.31 2.88
N GLU A 421 -18.71 32.54 2.56
CA GLU A 421 -20.08 32.81 2.06
C GLU A 421 -20.40 31.93 0.84
N ALA A 422 -19.42 31.76 -0.07
CA ALA A 422 -19.60 30.94 -1.26
C ALA A 422 -19.80 29.45 -0.93
N LEU A 423 -19.02 28.88 0.00
CA LEU A 423 -19.18 27.48 0.41
C LEU A 423 -20.49 27.29 1.19
N HIS A 424 -20.83 28.22 2.08
CA HIS A 424 -22.07 28.18 2.82
C HIS A 424 -23.30 28.18 1.88
N GLY A 425 -23.32 29.06 0.87
CA GLY A 425 -24.39 29.12 -0.11
C GLY A 425 -24.52 27.84 -0.94
N GLU A 426 -23.38 27.25 -1.34
CA GLU A 426 -23.37 26.01 -2.11
C GLU A 426 -23.80 24.79 -1.27
N LEU A 427 -23.39 24.72 0.00
CA LEU A 427 -23.85 23.68 0.92
C LEU A 427 -25.34 23.76 1.17
N LYS A 428 -25.88 24.99 1.33
CA LYS A 428 -27.32 25.20 1.49
C LYS A 428 -28.08 24.70 0.26
N ARG A 429 -27.64 25.09 -0.95
CA ARG A 429 -28.24 24.60 -2.20
C ARG A 429 -28.24 23.07 -2.28
N CYS A 430 -27.10 22.45 -1.94
CA CYS A 430 -26.90 21.02 -1.97
C CYS A 430 -27.87 20.31 -1.01
N PHE A 431 -27.95 20.75 0.23
CA PHE A 431 -28.80 20.12 1.25
C PHE A 431 -30.29 20.35 0.98
N ASP A 432 -30.68 21.55 0.52
CA ASP A 432 -32.05 21.86 0.10
C ASP A 432 -32.52 21.00 -1.07
N ALA A 433 -31.59 20.60 -1.96
CA ALA A 433 -31.84 19.68 -3.08
C ALA A 433 -31.82 18.18 -2.69
N GLY A 434 -31.58 17.84 -1.44
CA GLY A 434 -31.44 16.46 -0.97
C GLY A 434 -30.16 15.75 -1.50
N GLU A 435 -29.17 16.52 -1.88
CA GLU A 435 -27.88 16.03 -2.40
C GLU A 435 -26.87 15.86 -1.25
N GLN A 436 -25.71 15.27 -1.58
CA GLN A 436 -24.65 15.02 -0.60
C GLN A 436 -23.42 15.89 -0.86
N ALA A 437 -22.77 16.29 0.24
CA ALA A 437 -21.55 17.07 0.22
C ALA A 437 -20.37 16.34 0.86
N ILE A 438 -19.17 16.56 0.33
CA ILE A 438 -17.91 16.17 0.94
C ILE A 438 -17.18 17.41 1.44
N LEU A 439 -16.84 17.45 2.73
CA LEU A 439 -16.03 18.51 3.32
C LEU A 439 -14.64 17.97 3.62
N PHE A 440 -13.71 18.37 2.79
CA PHE A 440 -12.34 17.91 2.85
C PHE A 440 -11.46 18.85 3.65
N MET A 441 -10.67 18.27 4.56
CA MET A 441 -9.60 18.96 5.25
C MET A 441 -8.34 18.14 5.19
N ASN A 442 -7.20 18.81 5.10
CA ASN A 442 -5.94 18.10 5.22
C ASN A 442 -5.36 18.26 6.63
N ARG A 443 -5.51 17.22 7.45
CA ARG A 443 -4.87 17.15 8.76
C ARG A 443 -4.09 15.85 8.90
N ARG A 444 -2.79 15.90 8.58
CA ARG A 444 -1.82 14.92 9.09
C ARG A 444 -0.72 15.68 9.84
N GLY A 445 -0.53 15.30 11.11
CA GLY A 445 0.63 15.70 11.91
C GLY A 445 0.55 17.05 12.61
N TYR A 446 1.36 17.17 13.65
CA TYR A 446 1.53 18.31 14.55
C TYR A 446 2.36 19.46 13.97
N SER A 447 2.58 19.58 12.66
CA SER A 447 3.32 20.72 12.14
C SER A 447 2.45 21.97 12.16
N THR A 448 2.45 22.65 13.27
CA THR A 448 1.88 23.97 13.41
C THR A 448 2.79 24.97 12.70
N PHE A 449 2.39 25.39 11.51
CA PHE A 449 3.00 26.56 10.89
C PHE A 449 2.30 27.84 11.36
N VAL A 450 2.97 28.96 11.28
CA VAL A 450 2.43 30.26 11.63
C VAL A 450 2.17 31.03 10.35
N SER A 451 0.92 31.45 10.13
CA SER A 451 0.53 32.25 8.98
C SER A 451 -0.23 33.51 9.39
N CYS A 452 -0.15 34.53 8.56
CA CYS A 452 -0.90 35.76 8.72
C CYS A 452 -2.29 35.65 8.08
N ARG A 453 -3.34 35.75 8.88
CA ARG A 453 -4.72 35.67 8.37
C ARG A 453 -5.13 36.86 7.50
N GLY A 454 -4.40 37.98 7.57
CA GLY A 454 -4.70 39.17 6.79
C GLY A 454 -4.01 39.23 5.42
N CYS A 455 -2.86 38.54 5.23
CA CYS A 455 -2.14 38.59 3.95
C CYS A 455 -1.61 37.22 3.47
N GLY A 456 -1.85 36.13 4.22
CA GLY A 456 -1.39 34.79 3.83
C GLY A 456 0.10 34.50 4.10
N TYR A 457 0.89 35.52 4.53
CA TYR A 457 2.32 35.32 4.78
C TYR A 457 2.60 34.14 5.70
N THR A 458 3.52 33.26 5.31
CA THR A 458 4.01 32.15 6.14
C THR A 458 5.50 32.28 6.37
N LEU A 459 5.95 32.03 7.62
CA LEU A 459 7.35 32.13 7.96
C LEU A 459 8.15 31.00 7.32
N LYS A 460 9.06 31.37 6.40
CA LYS A 460 9.93 30.45 5.68
C LYS A 460 11.37 30.53 6.17
N CYS A 461 12.12 29.44 6.04
CA CYS A 461 13.55 29.43 6.26
C CYS A 461 14.26 30.16 5.11
N PRO A 462 15.10 31.19 5.39
CA PRO A 462 15.79 31.94 4.36
C PRO A 462 16.84 31.12 3.60
N ASP A 463 17.36 30.06 4.20
CA ASP A 463 18.39 29.22 3.58
C ASP A 463 17.79 28.06 2.73
N CYS A 464 16.60 27.59 3.10
CA CYS A 464 16.00 26.40 2.50
C CYS A 464 14.71 26.68 1.73
N ASP A 465 14.13 27.87 1.85
CA ASP A 465 12.83 28.31 1.30
C ASP A 465 11.64 27.38 1.62
N VAL A 466 11.77 26.56 2.68
CA VAL A 466 10.68 25.75 3.22
C VAL A 466 10.05 26.42 4.42
N SER A 467 8.76 26.15 4.67
CA SER A 467 8.07 26.67 5.85
C SER A 467 8.74 26.18 7.14
N MET A 468 8.85 27.06 8.14
CA MET A 468 9.37 26.70 9.46
C MET A 468 8.26 26.12 10.33
N THR A 469 8.58 25.13 11.15
CA THR A 469 7.66 24.48 12.09
C THR A 469 7.77 25.09 13.48
N TYR A 470 6.63 25.33 14.12
CA TYR A 470 6.60 25.82 15.49
C TYR A 470 6.78 24.70 16.51
N HIS A 471 7.76 24.84 17.37
CA HIS A 471 8.04 23.96 18.49
C HIS A 471 7.50 24.56 19.79
N LYS A 472 6.36 24.03 20.26
CA LYS A 472 5.61 24.58 21.40
C LYS A 472 6.44 24.61 22.70
N TYR A 473 7.23 23.56 22.96
CA TYR A 473 8.04 23.46 24.19
C TYR A 473 9.18 24.48 24.24
N GLU A 474 9.80 24.75 23.10
CA GLU A 474 10.93 25.68 22.97
C GLU A 474 10.44 27.09 22.63
N ASN A 475 9.16 27.25 22.27
CA ASN A 475 8.54 28.49 21.79
C ASN A 475 9.31 29.15 20.63
N VAL A 476 9.80 28.33 19.68
CA VAL A 476 10.55 28.78 18.50
C VAL A 476 10.02 28.16 17.21
N MET A 477 10.28 28.87 16.11
CA MET A 477 10.15 28.29 14.76
C MET A 477 11.47 27.62 14.42
N LYS A 478 11.42 26.40 13.84
CA LYS A 478 12.59 25.61 13.46
C LYS A 478 12.48 25.09 12.04
N CYS A 479 13.57 25.21 11.30
CA CYS A 479 13.70 24.53 9.99
C CYS A 479 14.23 23.13 10.20
N HIS A 480 13.48 22.11 9.73
CA HIS A 480 13.89 20.72 9.86
C HIS A 480 14.95 20.27 8.82
N TYR A 481 15.27 21.13 7.83
CA TYR A 481 16.32 20.84 6.86
C TYR A 481 17.72 21.26 7.35
N CYS A 482 17.84 22.50 7.84
CA CYS A 482 19.13 23.06 8.25
C CYS A 482 19.26 23.31 9.76
N GLY A 483 18.21 23.05 10.55
CA GLY A 483 18.20 23.26 11.99
C GLY A 483 18.06 24.74 12.44
N ARG A 484 17.97 25.70 11.50
CA ARG A 484 17.82 27.12 11.81
C ARG A 484 16.61 27.38 12.69
N THR A 485 16.77 28.19 13.73
CA THR A 485 15.68 28.60 14.62
C THR A 485 15.40 30.12 14.46
N ALA A 486 14.14 30.49 14.68
CA ALA A 486 13.69 31.88 14.69
C ALA A 486 12.58 32.08 15.74
N ARG A 487 12.45 33.27 16.28
CA ARG A 487 11.31 33.65 17.14
C ARG A 487 10.11 34.01 16.26
N ILE A 488 8.91 33.82 16.78
CA ILE A 488 7.68 34.27 16.09
C ILE A 488 7.63 35.80 16.18
N PRO A 489 7.55 36.51 15.07
CA PRO A 489 7.41 37.97 15.09
C PRO A 489 6.09 38.39 15.75
N ALA A 490 6.06 39.44 16.52
CA ALA A 490 4.83 40.00 17.12
C ALA A 490 3.88 40.57 16.06
N LYS A 491 4.43 41.03 14.94
CA LYS A 491 3.69 41.56 13.79
C LYS A 491 4.13 40.83 12.52
N CYS A 492 3.23 40.67 11.56
CA CYS A 492 3.57 40.10 10.28
C CYS A 492 4.67 40.90 9.57
N PRO A 493 5.78 40.26 9.14
CA PRO A 493 6.84 40.98 8.42
C PRO A 493 6.41 41.57 7.09
N GLN A 494 5.36 41.00 6.46
CA GLN A 494 4.89 41.45 5.16
C GLN A 494 3.87 42.60 5.25
N CYS A 495 2.85 42.49 6.11
CA CYS A 495 1.78 43.49 6.17
C CYS A 495 1.78 44.34 7.46
N GLY A 496 2.69 44.11 8.41
CA GLY A 496 2.82 44.88 9.66
C GLY A 496 1.70 44.64 10.70
N LYS A 497 0.66 43.84 10.40
CA LYS A 497 -0.50 43.63 11.25
C LYS A 497 -0.30 42.45 12.24
N PRO A 498 -0.95 42.48 13.43
CA PRO A 498 -0.80 41.43 14.46
C PRO A 498 -1.70 40.21 14.17
N TYR A 499 -1.76 39.74 12.93
CA TYR A 499 -2.66 38.65 12.49
C TYR A 499 -1.94 37.31 12.30
N LEU A 500 -0.70 37.20 12.79
CA LEU A 500 0.02 35.93 12.81
C LEU A 500 -0.66 34.99 13.83
N LYS A 501 -1.14 33.85 13.36
CA LYS A 501 -1.77 32.81 14.19
C LYS A 501 -1.30 31.43 13.80
N TYR A 502 -1.35 30.51 14.73
CA TYR A 502 -1.21 29.10 14.47
C TYR A 502 -2.35 28.64 13.57
N PHE A 503 -2.03 27.90 12.54
CA PHE A 503 -3.02 27.37 11.62
C PHE A 503 -3.46 25.97 12.09
N GLY A 504 -4.76 25.76 12.30
CA GLY A 504 -5.31 24.45 12.65
C GLY A 504 -6.82 24.51 12.84
N VAL A 505 -7.57 24.08 11.81
CA VAL A 505 -9.00 23.73 11.92
C VAL A 505 -9.08 22.21 12.07
N GLY A 506 -9.84 21.69 13.03
CA GLY A 506 -10.06 20.25 13.23
C GLY A 506 -11.35 19.77 12.58
N THR A 507 -11.44 18.48 12.22
CA THR A 507 -12.66 17.84 11.70
C THR A 507 -13.85 18.02 12.64
N GLN A 508 -13.59 17.97 13.94
CA GLN A 508 -14.59 18.21 14.97
C GLN A 508 -15.14 19.64 14.89
N GLN A 509 -14.29 20.64 14.75
CA GLN A 509 -14.73 22.05 14.64
C GLN A 509 -15.57 22.28 13.38
N VAL A 510 -15.23 21.63 12.26
CA VAL A 510 -16.04 21.70 11.03
C VAL A 510 -17.40 21.05 11.24
N GLU A 511 -17.46 19.92 11.93
CA GLU A 511 -18.71 19.24 12.27
C GLU A 511 -19.60 20.09 13.17
N GLU A 512 -19.02 20.71 14.21
CA GLU A 512 -19.73 21.58 15.13
C GLU A 512 -20.33 22.78 14.39
N GLN A 513 -19.55 23.50 13.61
CA GLN A 513 -20.04 24.65 12.84
C GLN A 513 -21.05 24.26 11.74
N LEU A 514 -20.91 23.07 11.14
CA LEU A 514 -21.91 22.59 10.19
C LEU A 514 -23.27 22.39 10.86
N LYS A 515 -23.29 21.78 12.06
CA LYS A 515 -24.53 21.56 12.84
C LYS A 515 -25.16 22.86 13.32
N GLU A 516 -24.34 23.85 13.68
CA GLU A 516 -24.80 25.17 14.10
C GLU A 516 -25.46 25.96 12.95
N GLN A 517 -24.86 25.87 11.74
CA GLN A 517 -25.31 26.68 10.60
C GLN A 517 -26.38 26.00 9.75
N PHE A 518 -26.49 24.66 9.81
CA PHE A 518 -27.45 23.88 9.00
C PHE A 518 -28.27 22.94 9.89
N THR A 519 -29.40 23.47 10.38
CA THR A 519 -30.29 22.70 11.26
C THR A 519 -30.88 21.49 10.51
N GLY A 520 -30.81 20.31 11.10
CA GLY A 520 -31.35 19.06 10.55
C GLY A 520 -30.40 18.31 9.61
N VAL A 521 -29.20 18.84 9.30
CA VAL A 521 -28.20 18.15 8.50
C VAL A 521 -27.43 17.15 9.35
N THR A 522 -27.39 15.90 8.89
CA THR A 522 -26.58 14.84 9.51
C THR A 522 -25.22 14.76 8.82
N ALA A 523 -24.16 14.76 9.62
CA ALA A 523 -22.79 14.61 9.14
C ALA A 523 -22.14 13.32 9.67
N LEU A 524 -21.35 12.66 8.84
CA LEU A 524 -20.45 11.58 9.25
C LEU A 524 -19.01 12.07 9.19
N ARG A 525 -18.23 11.72 10.20
CA ARG A 525 -16.82 12.08 10.28
C ARG A 525 -15.94 10.87 10.00
N MET A 526 -14.95 11.05 9.12
CA MET A 526 -13.99 10.03 8.73
C MET A 526 -12.57 10.58 8.91
N ASP A 527 -12.02 10.36 10.07
CA ASP A 527 -10.64 10.70 10.45
C ASP A 527 -9.98 9.55 11.20
N TYR A 528 -8.73 9.75 11.62
CA TYR A 528 -7.98 8.72 12.34
C TYR A 528 -8.71 8.25 13.61
N ASP A 529 -9.34 9.17 14.36
CA ASP A 529 -9.98 8.85 15.64
C ASP A 529 -11.24 8.01 15.44
N THR A 530 -11.99 8.26 14.35
CA THR A 530 -13.25 7.55 14.05
C THR A 530 -13.04 6.23 13.30
N THR A 531 -11.84 5.97 12.80
CA THR A 531 -11.54 4.81 11.94
C THR A 531 -10.61 3.77 12.55
N GLN A 532 -10.36 3.80 13.88
CA GLN A 532 -9.47 2.85 14.56
C GLN A 532 -10.04 1.41 14.66
N GLY A 533 -11.36 1.24 14.57
CA GLY A 533 -12.00 -0.07 14.63
C GLY A 533 -11.88 -0.86 13.33
N LYS A 534 -11.85 -2.21 13.45
CA LYS A 534 -11.93 -3.08 12.27
C LYS A 534 -13.18 -2.74 11.46
N ASP A 535 -13.01 -2.46 10.17
CA ASP A 535 -14.08 -2.11 9.22
C ASP A 535 -14.83 -0.79 9.50
N ALA A 536 -14.38 0.04 10.47
CA ALA A 536 -15.03 1.30 10.79
C ALA A 536 -15.11 2.25 9.58
N HIS A 537 -14.05 2.30 8.79
CA HIS A 537 -14.00 3.06 7.54
C HIS A 537 -15.12 2.66 6.56
N TYR A 538 -15.34 1.34 6.35
CA TYR A 538 -16.39 0.87 5.45
C TYR A 538 -17.79 1.12 5.98
N LYS A 539 -17.99 0.95 7.28
CA LYS A 539 -19.29 1.23 7.90
C LYS A 539 -19.70 2.68 7.73
N ILE A 540 -18.74 3.61 7.90
CA ILE A 540 -18.98 5.05 7.67
C ILE A 540 -19.34 5.31 6.20
N LEU A 541 -18.59 4.73 5.27
CA LEU A 541 -18.85 4.90 3.84
C LEU A 541 -20.17 4.27 3.40
N ASP A 542 -20.48 3.08 3.86
CA ASP A 542 -21.72 2.38 3.54
C ASP A 542 -22.93 3.18 4.02
N ARG A 543 -22.90 3.71 5.25
CA ARG A 543 -23.92 4.60 5.78
C ARG A 543 -24.08 5.87 4.93
N PHE A 544 -22.97 6.47 4.50
CA PHE A 544 -23.00 7.65 3.65
C PHE A 544 -23.57 7.32 2.27
N MET A 545 -23.17 6.20 1.65
CA MET A 545 -23.70 5.73 0.36
C MET A 545 -25.19 5.41 0.41
N ARG A 546 -25.71 4.95 1.55
CA ARG A 546 -27.17 4.73 1.76
C ARG A 546 -27.97 6.03 2.00
N GLY A 547 -27.29 7.18 2.01
CA GLY A 547 -27.95 8.47 2.24
C GLY A 547 -28.32 8.74 3.71
N GLU A 548 -27.75 7.99 4.69
CA GLU A 548 -27.99 8.21 6.11
C GLU A 548 -27.41 9.56 6.61
N ALA A 549 -26.60 10.20 5.82
CA ALA A 549 -26.04 11.52 6.09
C ALA A 549 -25.90 12.35 4.81
N GLN A 550 -26.09 13.66 4.94
CA GLN A 550 -25.95 14.62 3.86
C GLN A 550 -24.49 15.10 3.71
N ALA A 551 -23.70 15.08 4.75
CA ALA A 551 -22.30 15.53 4.70
C ALA A 551 -21.33 14.44 5.18
N LEU A 552 -20.21 14.30 4.45
CA LEU A 552 -19.06 13.51 4.86
C LEU A 552 -17.88 14.45 5.12
N ILE A 553 -17.45 14.54 6.38
CA ILE A 553 -16.33 15.38 6.79
C ILE A 553 -15.10 14.48 7.01
N GLY A 554 -13.96 14.81 6.41
CA GLY A 554 -12.79 14.00 6.69
C GLY A 554 -11.51 14.51 6.05
N THR A 555 -10.47 13.66 6.20
CA THR A 555 -9.12 13.95 5.73
C THR A 555 -8.81 13.18 4.43
N GLN A 556 -7.55 12.90 4.14
CA GLN A 556 -7.11 12.21 2.92
C GLN A 556 -7.84 10.88 2.63
N MET A 557 -8.50 10.29 3.64
CA MET A 557 -9.23 9.04 3.47
C MET A 557 -10.47 9.20 2.58
N ILE A 558 -11.12 10.37 2.58
CA ILE A 558 -12.30 10.66 1.75
C ILE A 558 -11.96 11.09 0.31
N ALA A 559 -10.70 11.48 0.07
CA ALA A 559 -10.25 11.87 -1.26
C ALA A 559 -10.09 10.68 -2.21
N LYS A 560 -10.05 9.44 -1.71
CA LYS A 560 -9.60 8.27 -2.44
C LYS A 560 -10.68 7.20 -2.60
N GLY A 561 -10.74 6.58 -3.77
CA GLY A 561 -11.49 5.33 -4.01
C GLY A 561 -13.03 5.41 -3.92
N LEU A 562 -13.62 6.58 -3.69
CA LEU A 562 -15.05 6.73 -3.53
C LEU A 562 -15.71 7.06 -4.87
N ASP A 563 -16.73 6.31 -5.20
CA ASP A 563 -17.63 6.58 -6.33
C ASP A 563 -19.04 6.71 -5.79
N ILE A 564 -19.44 7.95 -5.48
CA ILE A 564 -20.73 8.26 -4.85
C ILE A 564 -21.49 9.19 -5.78
N PRO A 565 -22.47 8.69 -6.53
CA PRO A 565 -23.18 9.46 -7.56
C PRO A 565 -23.93 10.68 -7.02
N ASN A 566 -24.38 10.65 -5.77
CA ASN A 566 -25.17 11.72 -5.15
C ASN A 566 -24.32 12.87 -4.58
N VAL A 567 -22.99 12.79 -4.65
CA VAL A 567 -22.09 13.88 -4.24
C VAL A 567 -21.98 14.90 -5.36
N THR A 568 -22.61 16.06 -5.16
CA THR A 568 -22.57 17.20 -6.09
C THR A 568 -21.68 18.31 -5.59
N THR A 569 -21.49 18.46 -4.28
CA THR A 569 -20.73 19.55 -3.68
C THR A 569 -19.49 19.03 -2.94
N VAL A 570 -18.35 19.64 -3.21
CA VAL A 570 -17.10 19.38 -2.50
C VAL A 570 -16.52 20.68 -1.97
N GLY A 571 -16.35 20.76 -0.64
CA GLY A 571 -15.70 21.89 0.02
C GLY A 571 -14.31 21.52 0.52
N VAL A 572 -13.28 22.23 0.06
CA VAL A 572 -11.92 22.15 0.61
C VAL A 572 -11.73 23.28 1.61
N ILE A 573 -11.63 22.94 2.90
CA ILE A 573 -11.70 23.93 3.98
C ILE A 573 -10.43 24.77 4.09
N ALA A 574 -9.27 24.19 3.84
CA ALA A 574 -7.97 24.86 4.00
C ALA A 574 -6.93 24.25 3.06
N ALA A 575 -6.94 24.69 1.81
CA ALA A 575 -6.03 24.18 0.78
C ALA A 575 -4.55 24.41 1.11
N ASP A 576 -4.24 25.52 1.78
CA ASP A 576 -2.88 25.94 2.10
C ASP A 576 -2.14 25.00 3.08
N THR A 577 -2.87 24.23 3.87
CA THR A 577 -2.27 23.45 4.98
C THR A 577 -1.18 22.51 4.48
N MET A 578 -1.33 21.94 3.30
CA MET A 578 -0.33 21.05 2.71
C MET A 578 0.84 21.79 2.07
N LEU A 579 0.60 22.95 1.46
CA LEU A 579 1.67 23.74 0.85
C LEU A 579 2.74 24.13 1.87
N HIS A 580 2.34 24.31 3.13
CA HIS A 580 3.21 24.75 4.21
C HIS A 580 3.83 23.62 5.02
N VAL A 581 3.60 22.36 4.64
CA VAL A 581 4.36 21.23 5.20
C VAL A 581 5.82 21.38 4.75
N PRO A 582 6.80 21.29 5.66
CA PRO A 582 8.19 21.48 5.31
C PRO A 582 8.79 20.24 4.61
N ASP A 583 8.17 19.78 3.53
CA ASP A 583 8.63 18.71 2.64
C ASP A 583 8.72 19.27 1.20
N TYR A 584 9.79 18.98 0.48
CA TYR A 584 9.96 19.40 -0.91
C TYR A 584 8.84 18.91 -1.84
N ARG A 585 8.08 17.90 -1.42
CA ARG A 585 6.91 17.34 -2.13
C ARG A 585 5.59 18.01 -1.73
N SER A 586 5.61 19.02 -0.89
CA SER A 586 4.37 19.64 -0.39
C SER A 586 3.49 20.20 -1.52
N ALA A 587 4.11 20.84 -2.52
CA ALA A 587 3.43 21.33 -3.72
C ALA A 587 2.83 20.18 -4.54
N GLU A 588 3.60 19.13 -4.80
CA GLU A 588 3.15 17.92 -5.52
C GLU A 588 1.97 17.24 -4.81
N ARG A 589 2.09 17.03 -3.50
CA ARG A 589 1.02 16.42 -2.70
C ARG A 589 -0.25 17.28 -2.65
N THR A 590 -0.09 18.61 -2.61
CA THR A 590 -1.22 19.53 -2.63
C THR A 590 -1.95 19.46 -3.96
N PHE A 591 -1.23 19.52 -5.08
CA PHE A 591 -1.80 19.39 -6.41
C PHE A 591 -2.56 18.07 -6.56
N GLN A 592 -1.91 16.95 -6.23
CA GLN A 592 -2.48 15.60 -6.33
C GLN A 592 -3.78 15.50 -5.53
N LEU A 593 -3.76 15.99 -4.30
CA LEU A 593 -4.91 15.89 -3.41
C LEU A 593 -6.08 16.77 -3.86
N LEU A 594 -5.81 18.03 -4.23
CA LEU A 594 -6.85 18.95 -4.70
C LEU A 594 -7.51 18.40 -5.98
N THR A 595 -6.72 17.90 -6.92
CA THR A 595 -7.23 17.28 -8.15
C THR A 595 -8.05 16.02 -7.87
N GLN A 596 -7.61 15.17 -6.95
CA GLN A 596 -8.36 13.96 -6.57
C GLN A 596 -9.68 14.30 -5.90
N VAL A 597 -9.68 15.27 -4.98
CA VAL A 597 -10.88 15.71 -4.25
C VAL A 597 -11.85 16.40 -5.21
N ALA A 598 -11.37 17.26 -6.09
CA ALA A 598 -12.18 17.88 -7.12
C ALA A 598 -12.85 16.83 -8.02
N GLY A 599 -12.13 15.77 -8.39
CA GLY A 599 -12.66 14.67 -9.20
C GLY A 599 -13.76 13.83 -8.52
N ARG A 600 -14.15 14.12 -7.25
CA ARG A 600 -15.26 13.45 -6.57
C ARG A 600 -16.62 14.08 -6.84
N ALA A 601 -16.66 15.36 -7.16
CA ALA A 601 -17.90 16.04 -7.50
C ALA A 601 -18.39 15.68 -8.91
N GLY A 602 -19.71 15.53 -9.09
CA GLY A 602 -20.34 15.38 -10.40
C GLY A 602 -19.97 14.09 -11.15
N ARG A 603 -20.00 12.95 -10.48
CA ARG A 603 -19.82 11.63 -11.12
C ARG A 603 -21.12 11.03 -11.64
N GLY A 604 -22.27 11.57 -11.22
CA GLY A 604 -23.56 11.24 -11.76
C GLY A 604 -23.92 12.11 -12.98
N GLU A 605 -25.21 12.21 -13.24
CA GLU A 605 -25.77 13.06 -14.32
C GLU A 605 -25.76 14.57 -14.00
N ARG A 606 -25.49 14.94 -12.73
CA ARG A 606 -25.53 16.32 -12.24
C ARG A 606 -24.16 16.97 -12.27
N GLU A 607 -24.13 18.27 -12.60
CA GLU A 607 -22.88 19.05 -12.53
C GLU A 607 -22.34 19.10 -11.11
N GLY A 608 -21.04 18.86 -10.95
CA GLY A 608 -20.37 18.97 -9.67
C GLY A 608 -19.81 20.37 -9.43
N SER A 609 -19.97 20.87 -8.19
CA SER A 609 -19.41 22.13 -7.70
C SER A 609 -18.32 21.88 -6.68
N VAL A 610 -17.17 22.54 -6.85
CA VAL A 610 -16.02 22.43 -5.93
C VAL A 610 -15.63 23.81 -5.44
N ILE A 611 -15.64 24.02 -4.13
CA ILE A 611 -15.21 25.27 -3.51
C ILE A 611 -13.90 25.03 -2.76
N VAL A 612 -12.83 25.69 -3.20
CA VAL A 612 -11.49 25.61 -2.60
C VAL A 612 -11.22 26.89 -1.80
N GLN A 613 -11.20 26.79 -0.48
CA GLN A 613 -10.89 27.91 0.41
C GLN A 613 -9.41 27.99 0.66
N SER A 614 -8.80 29.17 0.44
CA SER A 614 -7.37 29.40 0.58
C SER A 614 -7.06 30.78 1.16
N TYR A 615 -5.98 30.87 1.94
CA TYR A 615 -5.37 32.14 2.39
C TYR A 615 -4.27 32.63 1.42
N THR A 616 -3.95 31.82 0.39
CA THR A 616 -3.02 32.18 -0.69
C THR A 616 -3.60 31.74 -2.03
N PRO A 617 -4.79 32.27 -2.40
CA PRO A 617 -5.53 31.81 -3.60
C PRO A 617 -4.74 32.01 -4.91
N GLU A 618 -3.81 32.97 -4.94
CA GLU A 618 -2.89 33.27 -6.06
C GLU A 618 -1.70 32.31 -6.17
N HIS A 619 -1.60 31.32 -5.30
CA HIS A 619 -0.50 30.35 -5.37
C HIS A 619 -0.66 29.46 -6.61
N ALA A 620 0.34 29.43 -7.49
CA ALA A 620 0.30 28.72 -8.77
C ALA A 620 -0.19 27.26 -8.66
N VAL A 621 0.20 26.55 -7.60
CA VAL A 621 -0.22 25.14 -7.38
C VAL A 621 -1.74 25.04 -7.17
N ILE A 622 -2.35 26.01 -6.48
CA ILE A 622 -3.81 26.01 -6.23
C ILE A 622 -4.56 26.31 -7.52
N GLU A 623 -4.10 27.30 -8.30
CA GLU A 623 -4.69 27.66 -9.59
C GLU A 623 -4.58 26.52 -10.60
N LEU A 624 -3.39 25.91 -10.72
CA LEU A 624 -3.16 24.78 -11.61
C LEU A 624 -3.99 23.54 -11.21
N ALA A 625 -4.14 23.28 -9.90
CA ALA A 625 -4.98 22.20 -9.42
C ALA A 625 -6.48 22.47 -9.67
N ALA A 626 -6.93 23.70 -9.52
CA ALA A 626 -8.31 24.10 -9.84
C ALA A 626 -8.63 23.90 -11.32
N ASN A 627 -7.69 24.17 -12.21
CA ASN A 627 -7.79 23.94 -13.64
C ASN A 627 -7.49 22.48 -14.05
N GLN A 628 -7.08 21.63 -13.11
CA GLN A 628 -6.62 20.26 -13.34
C GLN A 628 -5.50 20.17 -14.39
N ASP A 629 -4.68 21.22 -14.49
CA ASP A 629 -3.55 21.33 -15.42
C ASP A 629 -2.31 20.66 -14.81
N TYR A 630 -2.21 19.34 -15.01
CA TYR A 630 -1.04 18.60 -14.53
C TYR A 630 0.25 18.97 -15.29
N ARG A 631 0.18 19.29 -16.58
CA ARG A 631 1.40 19.62 -17.36
C ARG A 631 1.98 20.94 -16.91
N GLY A 632 1.15 21.98 -16.76
CA GLY A 632 1.58 23.27 -16.20
C GLY A 632 2.13 23.12 -14.77
N PHE A 633 1.49 22.28 -13.94
CA PHE A 633 2.02 21.94 -12.62
C PHE A 633 3.40 21.26 -12.69
N TYR A 634 3.57 20.29 -13.57
CA TYR A 634 4.86 19.60 -13.72
C TYR A 634 5.97 20.57 -14.11
N ASP A 635 5.71 21.45 -15.08
CA ASP A 635 6.71 22.43 -15.54
C ASP A 635 7.09 23.42 -14.43
N TYR A 636 6.13 23.89 -13.65
CA TYR A 636 6.35 24.71 -12.48
C TYR A 636 7.19 23.98 -11.43
N GLU A 637 6.80 22.78 -11.06
CA GLU A 637 7.43 22.01 -9.98
C GLU A 637 8.82 21.51 -10.35
N ILE A 638 9.03 21.04 -11.58
CA ILE A 638 10.35 20.54 -12.01
C ILE A 638 11.38 21.65 -12.10
N ALA A 639 10.95 22.88 -12.48
CA ALA A 639 11.82 24.06 -12.48
C ALA A 639 12.23 24.44 -11.04
N SER A 640 11.27 24.45 -10.10
CA SER A 640 11.54 24.68 -8.68
C SER A 640 12.51 23.65 -8.10
N ARG A 641 12.29 22.35 -8.38
CA ARG A 641 13.18 21.28 -7.91
C ARG A 641 14.57 21.37 -8.51
N ARG A 642 14.71 21.81 -9.75
CA ARG A 642 16.00 22.02 -10.38
C ARG A 642 16.77 23.17 -9.70
N ALA A 643 16.09 24.29 -9.47
CA ALA A 643 16.69 25.45 -8.80
C ALA A 643 17.14 25.13 -7.38
N GLY A 644 16.31 24.43 -6.62
CA GLY A 644 16.62 24.01 -5.25
C GLY A 644 17.44 22.72 -5.14
N LEU A 645 17.87 22.12 -6.27
CA LEU A 645 18.55 20.81 -6.30
C LEU A 645 17.80 19.75 -5.49
N PHE A 646 16.46 19.69 -5.62
CA PHE A 646 15.65 18.65 -4.97
C PHE A 646 15.53 17.39 -5.86
N PRO A 647 15.15 16.23 -5.30
CA PRO A 647 14.88 15.07 -6.11
C PRO A 647 13.87 15.37 -7.24
N PRO A 648 14.14 14.94 -8.49
CA PRO A 648 15.06 13.88 -8.92
C PRO A 648 16.49 14.34 -9.28
N PHE A 649 16.91 15.58 -8.99
CA PHE A 649 18.26 16.09 -9.31
C PHE A 649 19.26 15.79 -8.20
N SER A 650 18.81 15.48 -7.02
CA SER A 650 19.61 15.05 -5.88
C SER A 650 18.99 13.84 -5.19
N LEU A 651 19.65 13.35 -4.16
CA LEU A 651 19.15 12.35 -3.24
C LEU A 651 19.19 12.89 -1.82
N PHE A 652 18.14 12.66 -1.05
CA PHE A 652 18.17 12.76 0.40
C PHE A 652 18.51 11.38 0.98
N ILE A 653 19.40 11.35 1.96
CA ILE A 653 19.71 10.12 2.70
C ILE A 653 19.57 10.45 4.18
N ARG A 654 18.79 9.64 4.89
CA ARG A 654 18.51 9.78 6.31
C ARG A 654 18.92 8.53 7.06
N ILE A 655 19.60 8.71 8.18
CA ILE A 655 19.97 7.63 9.10
C ILE A 655 19.49 8.07 10.49
N VAL A 656 18.66 7.25 11.14
CA VAL A 656 18.06 7.57 12.44
C VAL A 656 18.71 6.72 13.53
N PHE A 657 19.08 7.34 14.61
CA PHE A 657 19.65 6.73 15.82
C PHE A 657 18.59 6.74 16.92
N THR A 658 18.50 5.66 17.69
CA THR A 658 17.51 5.52 18.78
C THR A 658 18.15 4.93 20.03
N GLY A 659 17.79 5.46 21.20
CA GLY A 659 18.26 4.91 22.47
C GLY A 659 17.63 5.60 23.68
N GLU A 660 17.86 5.04 24.85
CA GLU A 660 17.29 5.51 26.12
C GLU A 660 18.02 6.75 26.69
N ASN A 661 19.32 6.87 26.42
CA ASN A 661 20.16 7.98 26.89
C ASN A 661 20.34 9.01 25.80
N GLU A 662 19.76 10.19 26.01
CA GLU A 662 19.76 11.29 25.05
C GLU A 662 21.19 11.75 24.67
N ALA A 663 22.04 12.03 25.66
CA ALA A 663 23.38 12.54 25.42
C ALA A 663 24.29 11.51 24.72
N ALA A 664 24.09 10.21 25.00
CA ALA A 664 24.83 9.16 24.33
C ALA A 664 24.45 9.06 22.85
N ILE A 665 23.15 9.13 22.52
CA ILE A 665 22.67 9.06 21.15
C ILE A 665 23.05 10.31 20.35
N ASP A 666 22.97 11.50 20.94
CA ASP A 666 23.40 12.74 20.29
C ASP A 666 24.89 12.69 19.92
N ASN A 667 25.75 12.36 20.88
CA ASN A 667 27.21 12.22 20.66
C ASN A 667 27.52 11.15 19.60
N MET A 668 26.80 10.02 19.63
CA MET A 668 26.96 8.98 18.62
C MET A 668 26.58 9.47 17.21
N ASN A 669 25.46 10.19 17.09
CA ASN A 669 25.00 10.76 15.83
C ASN A 669 26.01 11.78 15.27
N GLU A 670 26.55 12.68 16.11
CA GLU A 670 27.57 13.66 15.70
C GLU A 670 28.88 12.99 15.24
N ARG A 671 29.39 12.03 15.99
CA ARG A 671 30.60 11.28 15.61
C ARG A 671 30.41 10.51 14.31
N PHE A 672 29.24 9.88 14.16
CA PHE A 672 28.89 9.15 12.94
C PHE A 672 28.83 10.09 11.74
N ALA A 673 28.20 11.27 11.87
CA ALA A 673 28.11 12.24 10.80
C ALA A 673 29.51 12.74 10.37
N ALA A 674 30.40 13.00 11.33
CA ALA A 674 31.77 13.42 11.04
C ALA A 674 32.56 12.35 10.26
N GLU A 675 32.49 11.08 10.71
CA GLU A 675 33.13 9.96 10.05
C GLU A 675 32.51 9.70 8.65
N MET A 676 31.20 9.74 8.54
CA MET A 676 30.46 9.57 7.30
C MET A 676 30.86 10.63 6.26
N LYS A 677 30.97 11.89 6.68
CA LYS A 677 31.41 12.99 5.82
C LYS A 677 32.78 12.71 5.23
N GLN A 678 33.72 12.22 6.06
CA GLN A 678 35.06 11.88 5.62
C GLN A 678 35.06 10.70 4.63
N ARG A 679 34.26 9.66 4.91
CA ARG A 679 34.11 8.50 3.99
C ARG A 679 33.55 8.93 2.64
N ILE A 680 32.53 9.78 2.62
CA ILE A 680 31.96 10.34 1.38
C ILE A 680 33.01 11.14 0.61
N TYR A 681 33.76 12.00 1.26
CA TYR A 681 34.82 12.76 0.61
C TYR A 681 35.89 11.85 0.03
N THR A 682 36.33 10.83 0.74
CA THR A 682 37.28 9.84 0.24
C THR A 682 36.74 9.11 -0.99
N ALA A 683 35.44 8.73 -0.99
CA ALA A 683 34.82 8.08 -2.13
C ALA A 683 34.71 9.02 -3.35
N LEU A 684 34.40 10.30 -3.15
CA LEU A 684 34.34 11.30 -4.21
C LEU A 684 35.74 11.58 -4.77
N ASP A 685 36.73 11.79 -3.91
CA ASP A 685 38.13 12.03 -4.30
C ASP A 685 38.68 10.86 -5.13
N ALA A 686 38.39 9.60 -4.74
CA ALA A 686 38.77 8.41 -5.47
C ALA A 686 38.17 8.31 -6.88
N GLN A 687 37.03 8.97 -7.11
CA GLN A 687 36.37 9.07 -8.41
C GLN A 687 36.76 10.33 -9.20
N GLY A 688 37.63 11.17 -8.67
CA GLY A 688 37.97 12.49 -9.25
C GLY A 688 36.77 13.46 -9.25
N ALA A 689 35.81 13.28 -8.34
CA ALA A 689 34.58 14.05 -8.25
C ALA A 689 34.74 15.24 -7.27
N SER A 690 33.90 16.25 -7.44
CA SER A 690 33.88 17.39 -6.54
C SER A 690 33.24 17.05 -5.19
N ARG A 691 33.86 17.44 -4.10
CA ARG A 691 33.26 17.34 -2.75
C ARG A 691 31.97 18.15 -2.61
N GLN A 692 31.72 19.13 -3.50
CA GLN A 692 30.47 19.88 -3.57
C GLN A 692 29.27 19.04 -4.01
N GLU A 693 29.49 17.79 -4.48
CA GLU A 693 28.39 16.84 -4.72
C GLU A 693 27.64 16.48 -3.42
N LEU A 694 28.31 16.55 -2.26
CA LEU A 694 27.65 16.57 -0.94
C LEU A 694 27.22 18.00 -0.63
N LEU A 695 25.94 18.31 -0.87
CA LEU A 695 25.37 19.66 -0.68
C LEU A 695 25.31 20.06 0.78
N PHE A 696 24.86 19.17 1.64
CA PHE A 696 24.92 19.32 3.10
C PHE A 696 24.86 17.96 3.81
N MET A 697 25.30 17.97 5.06
CA MET A 697 25.12 16.91 6.05
C MET A 697 24.89 17.56 7.41
N VAL A 698 23.81 17.17 8.09
CA VAL A 698 23.41 17.72 9.38
C VAL A 698 23.10 16.57 10.34
N ALA A 699 23.72 16.59 11.51
CA ALA A 699 23.34 15.77 12.65
C ALA A 699 22.40 16.62 13.53
N SER A 700 21.21 16.10 13.82
CA SER A 700 20.19 16.84 14.59
C SER A 700 19.24 15.88 15.30
N PRO A 701 18.49 16.36 16.32
CA PRO A 701 17.33 15.63 16.81
C PRO A 701 16.34 15.36 15.68
N ALA A 702 15.79 14.16 15.61
CA ALA A 702 14.72 13.85 14.67
C ALA A 702 13.48 14.73 14.95
N PRO A 703 12.61 15.01 13.95
CA PRO A 703 11.39 15.81 14.13
C PRO A 703 10.52 15.37 15.30
N MET A 704 10.41 14.07 15.51
CA MET A 704 9.85 13.49 16.74
C MET A 704 11.00 13.00 17.61
N LYS A 705 11.50 13.88 18.48
CA LYS A 705 12.69 13.66 19.32
C LYS A 705 12.57 12.45 20.25
N LYS A 706 11.35 12.11 20.70
CA LYS A 706 11.11 10.96 21.60
C LYS A 706 9.87 10.18 21.16
N ARG A 707 10.02 8.84 21.03
CA ARG A 707 8.91 7.94 20.69
C ARG A 707 9.02 6.67 21.51
N GLN A 708 7.93 6.26 22.15
CA GLN A 708 7.87 5.04 22.99
C GLN A 708 9.00 4.95 24.02
N GLY A 709 9.35 6.08 24.64
CA GLY A 709 10.41 6.13 25.65
C GLY A 709 11.82 6.37 25.09
N LEU A 710 12.07 6.10 23.81
CA LEU A 710 13.38 6.23 23.16
C LEU A 710 13.58 7.61 22.56
N PHE A 711 14.76 8.20 22.79
CA PHE A 711 15.22 9.40 22.09
C PHE A 711 15.64 9.06 20.67
N ARG A 712 15.41 10.00 19.73
CA ARG A 712 15.68 9.85 18.31
C ARG A 712 16.48 11.04 17.80
N TYR A 713 17.60 10.72 17.17
CA TYR A 713 18.48 11.66 16.48
C TYR A 713 18.70 11.19 15.06
N GLU A 714 19.03 12.08 14.15
CA GLU A 714 19.22 11.71 12.74
C GLU A 714 20.40 12.42 12.10
N THR A 715 21.09 11.72 11.23
CA THR A 715 21.99 12.31 10.24
C THR A 715 21.25 12.42 8.91
N LEU A 716 20.98 13.64 8.46
CA LEU A 716 20.37 13.94 7.17
C LEU A 716 21.43 14.49 6.22
N MET A 717 21.52 13.94 5.02
CA MET A 717 22.42 14.40 3.99
C MET A 717 21.74 14.56 2.64
N LYS A 718 22.26 15.43 1.79
CA LYS A 718 21.77 15.69 0.45
C LYS A 718 22.93 15.62 -0.55
N LEU A 719 22.80 14.74 -1.55
CA LEU A 719 23.80 14.49 -2.57
C LEU A 719 23.27 14.89 -3.95
N VAL A 720 24.07 15.57 -4.75
CA VAL A 720 23.74 15.77 -6.18
C VAL A 720 23.75 14.42 -6.88
N ARG A 721 22.79 14.19 -7.77
CA ARG A 721 22.71 12.94 -8.53
C ARG A 721 23.63 13.02 -9.74
N THR A 722 24.74 12.31 -9.67
CA THR A 722 25.78 12.22 -10.71
C THR A 722 26.11 10.77 -11.04
N LYS A 723 27.03 10.53 -11.96
CA LYS A 723 27.58 9.19 -12.23
C LYS A 723 28.34 8.59 -11.03
N HIS A 724 28.78 9.42 -10.07
CA HIS A 724 29.54 9.02 -8.88
C HIS A 724 28.64 8.60 -7.71
N THR A 725 27.34 8.86 -7.81
CA THR A 725 26.37 8.61 -6.73
C THR A 725 26.38 7.17 -6.20
N ALA A 726 26.58 6.17 -7.09
CA ALA A 726 26.63 4.76 -6.69
C ALA A 726 27.81 4.50 -5.73
N ALA A 727 29.02 4.97 -6.06
CA ALA A 727 30.19 4.79 -5.22
C ALA A 727 30.04 5.46 -3.85
N VAL A 728 29.39 6.63 -3.78
CA VAL A 728 29.09 7.30 -2.53
C VAL A 728 28.09 6.50 -1.70
N ILE A 729 27.04 5.96 -2.31
CA ILE A 729 26.07 5.12 -1.63
C ILE A 729 26.75 3.86 -1.08
N ASP A 730 27.61 3.21 -1.85
CA ASP A 730 28.36 2.02 -1.38
C ASP A 730 29.25 2.37 -0.17
N ALA A 731 29.90 3.53 -0.15
CA ALA A 731 30.71 3.99 0.97
C ALA A 731 29.84 4.27 2.24
N ILE A 732 28.63 4.83 2.06
CA ILE A 732 27.66 5.04 3.14
C ILE A 732 27.28 3.69 3.77
N TYR A 733 26.92 2.72 2.95
CA TYR A 733 26.52 1.42 3.43
C TYR A 733 27.67 0.62 4.04
N ALA A 734 28.89 0.75 3.51
CA ALA A 734 30.07 0.14 4.11
C ALA A 734 30.25 0.60 5.57
N LEU A 735 30.20 1.91 5.83
CA LEU A 735 30.28 2.43 7.19
C LEU A 735 29.10 1.96 8.07
N CYS A 736 27.88 1.97 7.54
CA CYS A 736 26.73 1.50 8.28
C CYS A 736 26.82 0.01 8.67
N ASN A 737 27.44 -0.82 7.83
CA ASN A 737 27.65 -2.26 8.10
C ASN A 737 28.77 -2.51 9.12
N GLU A 738 29.78 -1.62 9.19
CA GLU A 738 30.87 -1.68 10.18
C GLU A 738 30.34 -1.41 11.60
N ARG A 739 29.22 -0.72 11.74
CA ARG A 739 28.61 -0.32 13.03
C ARG A 739 27.56 -1.34 13.51
N ARG A 740 27.33 -1.42 14.81
CA ARG A 740 26.31 -2.27 15.39
C ARG A 740 24.90 -1.77 15.00
N ARG A 741 24.13 -2.59 14.31
CA ARG A 741 22.73 -2.28 13.92
C ARG A 741 21.78 -2.06 15.11
N SER A 742 22.14 -2.47 16.32
CA SER A 742 21.30 -2.28 17.52
C SER A 742 21.11 -0.81 17.93
N GLU A 743 22.03 0.06 17.53
CA GLU A 743 22.03 1.49 17.93
C GLU A 743 21.70 2.41 16.76
N MET A 744 21.78 1.89 15.54
CA MET A 744 21.61 2.63 14.30
C MET A 744 20.40 2.07 13.53
N GLY A 745 19.50 2.94 13.11
CA GLY A 745 18.40 2.59 12.21
C GLY A 745 18.88 2.36 10.77
N ASN A 746 17.93 2.07 9.90
CA ASN A 746 18.24 1.82 8.49
C ASN A 746 18.56 3.11 7.75
N VAL A 747 19.37 2.96 6.70
CA VAL A 747 19.58 4.01 5.70
C VAL A 747 18.33 4.16 4.85
N GLU A 748 17.82 5.38 4.76
CA GLU A 748 16.66 5.73 3.95
C GLU A 748 17.09 6.65 2.82
N ILE A 749 16.93 6.19 1.58
CA ILE A 749 17.18 7.03 0.39
C ILE A 749 15.85 7.63 -0.06
N ASN A 750 15.78 8.95 -0.19
CA ASN A 750 14.57 9.72 -0.49
C ASN A 750 13.41 9.30 0.41
N PRO A 751 13.53 9.46 1.75
CA PRO A 751 12.52 9.00 2.69
C PRO A 751 11.12 9.47 2.27
N ALA A 752 10.15 8.59 2.38
CA ALA A 752 8.75 8.88 2.00
C ALA A 752 8.15 10.02 2.83
N ASP A 753 8.65 10.19 4.05
CA ASP A 753 8.28 11.27 4.95
C ASP A 753 9.56 11.89 5.53
N MET A 754 9.68 13.23 5.44
CA MET A 754 10.83 13.97 5.98
C MET A 754 10.62 14.36 7.46
N PHE A 755 9.47 14.03 8.07
CA PHE A 755 9.09 14.46 9.42
C PHE A 755 8.66 13.35 10.36
#